data_ca40312257e6cda3e7783b44f0d2c5a8
#
_entry.id   ca40312257e6cda3e7783b44f0d2c5a8
#
_cell.length_a   1.000
_cell.length_b   1.000
_cell.length_c   1.000
_cell.angle_alpha   90.00
_cell.angle_beta   90.00
_cell.angle_gamma   90.00
#
_symmetry.space_group_name_H-M   'P 1'
#
loop_
_entity.id
_entity.type
_entity.pdbx_description
1 polymer ?
#
loop_
_entity_poly.entity_id
_entity_poly.type
_entity_poly.pdbx_seq_one_letter_code
_entity_poly.pdbx_strand_id
1 'polypeptide(L)'
;MSARRWWIWWMIALLAACCAACRGDGGEGRQAENAPPADPIAALTSPSDPMPELVESLRASLAVTPHPADGGGRAWLEQIPGDPEFAIAGAPGRFKLVYEVGSEGIAVGGMIYFQVSPFWHWSTPQVEEPELDGYTKLTASDEDIQLDAATLDQQLLGLRVSGRALRAGDRIELVYGAGPAGAIADSLAETNSRFWFAVDGDGDGFRVFLKDSPGIDVLPAQPAQLRITLPSVARPGIPFRITIAALDPNANAGYPFEGGIELTGAPKAPRLEPAEPVVFAASDRGSKTFEAVVRDPGIVRVRAISENGIVGDSNPMLVSADAQIVLWGDLHGHTSLSDGTGTVEDYFRYARDVSALDVVAITDHDHWGVLQLDRNPEFWEETKIQTRRFYQPGRFVTLLGYEWTNWIYGHRHVLYFEDEGEIYSSISTDYENPTQLWDALRGKRALTFAHHSAGGVIRTNWDIPPDPVLEPLTEIVSVHGSSEALDSPVPIYDPVPGNFVRDVLDRGYRFGFVGSGDSHDGHPGLAHLITETGGLAAIITDTPTRESVLEAMRARRVYATNGPRILLRTALDNHPMGALIPKPAPGGYAGELFVQVIAETPLERIDLIRSGEVIDSMPIDGLLEITLRREIKGLVSGEYLYVRVVQVDSGAAWSSPIYIE
;
A
#
# COMPACT_ATOMS: atom_id res chain seq x y z
N MET A 1 22.50 -7.92 -4.94
CA MET A 1 21.30 -7.88 -5.79
C MET A 1 20.16 -7.63 -4.83
N SER A 2 19.55 -6.45 -4.87
CA SER A 2 18.62 -6.00 -3.84
C SER A 2 17.28 -6.75 -3.92
N ALA A 3 16.62 -6.92 -2.79
CA ALA A 3 15.30 -7.54 -2.64
C ALA A 3 14.24 -6.98 -3.61
N ARG A 4 14.42 -5.75 -4.10
CA ARG A 4 13.54 -5.07 -5.05
C ARG A 4 13.32 -5.79 -6.39
N ARG A 5 14.29 -6.56 -6.90
CA ARG A 5 14.12 -7.31 -8.17
C ARG A 5 13.21 -8.52 -8.05
N TRP A 6 13.01 -9.01 -6.84
CA TRP A 6 12.21 -10.21 -6.58
C TRP A 6 10.70 -9.95 -6.65
N TRP A 7 10.22 -8.77 -6.27
CA TRP A 7 8.80 -8.41 -6.19
C TRP A 7 8.06 -8.45 -7.54
N ILE A 8 8.70 -8.01 -8.62
CA ILE A 8 8.09 -7.91 -9.95
C ILE A 8 7.86 -9.30 -10.56
N TRP A 9 8.81 -10.19 -10.39
CA TRP A 9 8.74 -11.55 -10.92
C TRP A 9 7.59 -12.34 -10.29
N TRP A 10 7.21 -12.01 -9.08
CA TRP A 10 6.18 -12.67 -8.31
C TRP A 10 4.76 -12.33 -8.73
N MET A 11 4.46 -11.06 -8.99
CA MET A 11 3.14 -10.62 -9.46
C MET A 11 2.80 -11.24 -10.81
N ILE A 12 3.80 -11.46 -11.66
CA ILE A 12 3.64 -12.04 -13.01
C ILE A 12 3.59 -13.56 -12.96
N ALA A 13 4.31 -14.22 -12.06
CA ALA A 13 4.34 -15.69 -11.94
C ALA A 13 2.99 -16.29 -11.49
N LEU A 14 2.23 -15.57 -10.63
CA LEU A 14 0.87 -15.99 -10.22
C LEU A 14 -0.09 -16.10 -11.42
N LEU A 15 0.08 -15.27 -12.45
CA LEU A 15 -0.71 -15.30 -13.68
C LEU A 15 -0.22 -16.34 -14.70
N ALA A 16 1.09 -16.53 -14.80
CA ALA A 16 1.66 -17.54 -15.70
C ALA A 16 1.23 -18.96 -15.29
N ALA A 17 1.10 -19.23 -13.99
CA ALA A 17 0.58 -20.50 -13.50
C ALA A 17 -0.91 -20.75 -13.87
N CYS A 18 -1.70 -19.68 -14.02
CA CYS A 18 -3.08 -19.80 -14.53
C CYS A 18 -3.13 -20.01 -16.06
N CYS A 19 -2.14 -19.53 -16.82
CA CYS A 19 -2.17 -19.53 -18.30
C CYS A 19 -1.37 -20.68 -18.94
N ALA A 20 -0.42 -21.29 -18.24
CA ALA A 20 0.41 -22.38 -18.78
C ALA A 20 -0.33 -23.70 -18.98
N ALA A 21 -1.52 -23.86 -18.39
CA ALA A 21 -2.31 -25.08 -18.49
C ALA A 21 -3.11 -25.23 -19.81
N CYS A 22 -3.15 -24.21 -20.67
CA CYS A 22 -3.98 -24.23 -21.90
C CYS A 22 -3.27 -24.68 -23.19
N ARG A 23 -2.07 -25.29 -23.12
CA ARG A 23 -1.44 -25.85 -24.33
C ARG A 23 -1.15 -27.33 -24.19
N GLY A 24 -2.17 -28.13 -24.50
CA GLY A 24 -1.99 -29.53 -24.87
C GLY A 24 -1.53 -29.64 -26.32
N ASP A 25 -0.29 -30.00 -26.58
CA ASP A 25 0.18 -30.40 -27.92
C ASP A 25 0.40 -31.90 -27.97
N GLY A 26 -0.43 -32.57 -28.78
CA GLY A 26 -0.17 -33.91 -29.30
C GLY A 26 0.66 -33.82 -30.56
N GLY A 27 1.84 -34.50 -30.61
CA GLY A 27 2.59 -34.69 -31.85
C GLY A 27 4.06 -35.03 -31.67
N GLU A 28 4.36 -36.29 -31.84
CA GLU A 28 5.60 -37.00 -32.18
C GLU A 28 6.96 -36.27 -32.25
N GLY A 29 7.84 -36.77 -31.42
CA GLY A 29 9.24 -37.13 -31.65
C GLY A 29 10.20 -36.25 -32.42
N ARG A 30 11.10 -35.57 -31.68
CA ARG A 30 12.53 -35.45 -32.00
C ARG A 30 13.31 -35.05 -30.77
N GLN A 31 14.35 -35.83 -30.44
CA GLN A 31 15.37 -35.44 -29.45
C GLN A 31 16.08 -34.17 -29.95
N ALA A 32 16.04 -33.12 -29.15
CA ALA A 32 16.93 -31.99 -29.25
C ALA A 32 17.34 -31.60 -27.83
N GLU A 33 18.62 -31.31 -27.70
CA GLU A 33 19.38 -31.05 -26.50
C GLU A 33 18.74 -30.05 -25.51
N ASN A 34 18.99 -30.31 -24.24
CA ASN A 34 18.60 -29.54 -23.07
C ASN A 34 18.95 -28.04 -23.17
N ALA A 35 18.01 -27.24 -23.66
CA ALA A 35 17.88 -25.84 -23.28
C ALA A 35 16.63 -25.74 -22.37
N PRO A 36 16.69 -25.01 -21.22
CA PRO A 36 15.49 -24.78 -20.46
C PRO A 36 14.45 -24.09 -21.36
N PRO A 37 13.14 -24.32 -21.17
CA PRO A 37 12.11 -23.66 -21.96
C PRO A 37 12.33 -22.14 -21.81
N ALA A 38 12.36 -21.46 -22.94
CA ALA A 38 12.46 -19.98 -22.95
C ALA A 38 11.26 -19.44 -22.16
N ASP A 39 11.57 -18.71 -21.10
CA ASP A 39 10.58 -18.01 -20.30
C ASP A 39 9.77 -17.08 -21.23
N PRO A 40 8.46 -17.26 -21.40
CA PRO A 40 7.65 -16.42 -22.27
C PRO A 40 7.65 -14.95 -21.83
N ILE A 41 8.10 -14.66 -20.61
CA ILE A 41 8.23 -13.32 -20.03
C ILE A 41 9.57 -12.66 -20.41
N ALA A 42 10.59 -13.45 -20.81
CA ALA A 42 11.88 -12.90 -21.24
C ALA A 42 11.82 -12.10 -22.56
N ALA A 43 10.66 -12.05 -23.22
CA ALA A 43 10.44 -11.27 -24.43
C ALA A 43 9.92 -9.84 -24.19
N LEU A 44 9.60 -9.47 -22.95
CA LEU A 44 9.21 -8.09 -22.62
C LEU A 44 10.45 -7.19 -22.69
N THR A 45 10.40 -6.18 -23.52
CA THR A 45 11.51 -5.23 -23.74
C THR A 45 11.72 -4.30 -22.56
N SER A 46 10.67 -4.14 -21.70
CA SER A 46 10.71 -3.48 -20.40
C SER A 46 9.60 -4.05 -19.50
N PRO A 47 9.85 -4.34 -18.23
CA PRO A 47 8.80 -4.81 -17.31
C PRO A 47 7.66 -3.79 -17.10
N SER A 48 7.89 -2.51 -17.40
CA SER A 48 6.88 -1.44 -17.31
C SER A 48 6.07 -1.20 -18.60
N ASP A 49 6.21 -2.06 -19.61
CA ASP A 49 5.48 -1.93 -20.86
C ASP A 49 4.03 -2.44 -20.74
N PRO A 50 3.09 -1.89 -21.55
CA PRO A 50 1.70 -2.36 -21.60
C PRO A 50 1.58 -3.85 -21.88
N MET A 51 0.64 -4.51 -21.20
CA MET A 51 0.44 -5.98 -21.22
C MET A 51 -0.93 -6.36 -21.82
N PRO A 52 -1.19 -6.12 -23.12
CA PRO A 52 -2.49 -6.44 -23.73
C PRO A 52 -2.80 -7.94 -23.71
N GLU A 53 -1.80 -8.80 -23.87
CA GLU A 53 -1.98 -10.26 -23.84
C GLU A 53 -2.43 -10.76 -22.48
N LEU A 54 -1.97 -10.10 -21.39
CA LEU A 54 -2.44 -10.36 -20.05
C LEU A 54 -3.93 -10.01 -19.89
N VAL A 55 -4.36 -8.84 -20.39
CA VAL A 55 -5.77 -8.42 -20.36
C VAL A 55 -6.64 -9.41 -21.14
N GLU A 56 -6.21 -9.86 -22.30
CA GLU A 56 -6.93 -10.87 -23.09
C GLU A 56 -7.03 -12.20 -22.33
N SER A 57 -5.96 -12.64 -21.69
CA SER A 57 -5.94 -13.85 -20.86
C SER A 57 -6.88 -13.74 -19.65
N LEU A 58 -6.87 -12.59 -18.96
CA LEU A 58 -7.79 -12.31 -17.85
C LEU A 58 -9.25 -12.37 -18.35
N ARG A 59 -9.56 -11.71 -19.47
CA ARG A 59 -10.90 -11.76 -20.09
C ARG A 59 -11.31 -13.17 -20.50
N ALA A 60 -10.38 -13.96 -21.05
CA ALA A 60 -10.64 -15.34 -21.42
C ALA A 60 -10.96 -16.21 -20.20
N SER A 61 -10.23 -16.03 -19.10
CA SER A 61 -10.50 -16.73 -17.85
C SER A 61 -11.89 -16.42 -17.27
N LEU A 62 -12.42 -15.20 -17.54
CA LEU A 62 -13.78 -14.81 -17.17
C LEU A 62 -14.87 -15.61 -17.88
N ALA A 63 -14.60 -16.05 -19.09
CA ALA A 63 -15.56 -16.78 -19.92
C ALA A 63 -15.59 -18.29 -19.62
N VAL A 64 -14.63 -18.79 -18.83
CA VAL A 64 -14.60 -20.20 -18.42
C VAL A 64 -15.73 -20.49 -17.45
N THR A 65 -16.52 -21.52 -17.74
CA THR A 65 -17.47 -22.05 -16.78
C THR A 65 -16.77 -23.15 -15.99
N PRO A 66 -16.56 -22.99 -14.67
CA PRO A 66 -15.90 -24.01 -13.86
C PRO A 66 -16.64 -25.34 -13.93
N HIS A 67 -15.88 -26.44 -13.91
CA HIS A 67 -16.49 -27.76 -13.72
C HIS A 67 -17.15 -27.83 -12.32
N PRO A 68 -18.28 -28.54 -12.13
CA PRO A 68 -18.94 -28.63 -10.82
C PRO A 68 -18.06 -29.13 -9.67
N ALA A 69 -16.99 -29.85 -9.96
CA ALA A 69 -16.03 -30.33 -8.96
C ALA A 69 -14.97 -29.27 -8.56
N ASP A 70 -14.81 -28.19 -9.36
CA ASP A 70 -13.83 -27.14 -9.09
C ASP A 70 -14.25 -26.32 -7.88
N GLY A 71 -13.30 -26.08 -6.96
CA GLY A 71 -13.57 -25.39 -5.71
C GLY A 71 -14.48 -26.18 -4.76
N GLY A 72 -14.75 -27.47 -5.06
CA GLY A 72 -15.57 -28.34 -4.22
C GLY A 72 -14.85 -28.76 -2.92
N GLY A 73 -15.65 -29.04 -1.88
CA GLY A 73 -15.14 -29.47 -0.59
C GLY A 73 -15.12 -28.38 0.46
N ARG A 74 -14.42 -28.64 1.55
CA ARG A 74 -14.20 -27.69 2.65
C ARG A 74 -12.85 -27.90 3.30
N ALA A 75 -12.27 -26.84 3.84
CA ALA A 75 -11.02 -26.90 4.58
C ALA A 75 -11.19 -26.23 5.95
N TRP A 76 -10.44 -26.70 6.95
CA TRP A 76 -10.41 -26.09 8.27
C TRP A 76 -9.06 -26.30 8.95
N LEU A 77 -8.74 -25.41 9.89
CA LEU A 77 -7.61 -25.56 10.80
C LEU A 77 -8.04 -26.42 12.00
N GLU A 78 -7.25 -27.44 12.32
CA GLU A 78 -7.46 -28.30 13.47
C GLU A 78 -6.39 -28.02 14.52
N GLN A 79 -6.84 -27.72 15.75
CA GLN A 79 -5.92 -27.41 16.86
C GLN A 79 -5.03 -28.60 17.20
N ILE A 80 -3.72 -28.38 17.21
CA ILE A 80 -2.74 -29.36 17.70
C ILE A 80 -2.62 -29.18 19.22
N PRO A 81 -2.88 -30.23 20.02
CA PRO A 81 -2.78 -30.13 21.47
C PRO A 81 -1.40 -29.64 21.95
N GLY A 82 -1.38 -28.53 22.68
CA GLY A 82 -0.16 -27.90 23.19
C GLY A 82 0.44 -26.80 22.33
N ASP A 83 -0.02 -26.64 21.09
CA ASP A 83 0.36 -25.51 20.24
C ASP A 83 -0.60 -24.31 20.47
N PRO A 84 -0.16 -23.06 20.26
CA PRO A 84 -1.04 -21.89 20.39
C PRO A 84 -2.11 -21.85 19.28
N GLU A 85 -3.24 -21.19 19.55
CA GLU A 85 -4.33 -20.95 18.59
C GLU A 85 -4.05 -19.73 17.68
N PHE A 86 -2.83 -19.21 17.69
CA PHE A 86 -2.38 -18.06 16.92
C PHE A 86 -0.92 -18.27 16.48
N ALA A 87 -0.50 -17.54 15.49
CA ALA A 87 0.91 -17.43 15.12
C ALA A 87 1.51 -16.14 15.72
N ILE A 88 2.83 -16.09 15.82
CA ILE A 88 3.58 -14.87 16.17
C ILE A 88 4.34 -14.43 14.91
N ALA A 89 4.30 -13.15 14.57
CA ALA A 89 4.96 -12.58 13.42
C ALA A 89 6.44 -12.96 13.35
N GLY A 90 6.84 -13.58 12.24
CA GLY A 90 8.20 -14.05 11.98
C GLY A 90 8.67 -15.26 12.84
N ALA A 91 7.80 -15.86 13.64
CA ALA A 91 8.16 -17.00 14.48
C ALA A 91 7.77 -18.35 13.85
N PRO A 92 8.50 -19.44 14.18
CA PRO A 92 8.12 -20.78 13.72
C PRO A 92 6.87 -21.28 14.43
N GLY A 93 5.99 -21.92 13.66
CA GLY A 93 4.75 -22.54 14.12
C GLY A 93 4.52 -23.91 13.48
N ARG A 94 3.43 -24.55 13.88
CA ARG A 94 2.96 -25.81 13.30
C ARG A 94 1.45 -25.77 13.16
N PHE A 95 0.94 -26.03 11.94
CA PHE A 95 -0.45 -25.83 11.59
C PHE A 95 -1.01 -27.11 10.96
N LYS A 96 -2.06 -27.69 11.59
CA LYS A 96 -2.75 -28.86 11.04
C LYS A 96 -3.99 -28.40 10.27
N LEU A 97 -3.95 -28.62 8.97
CA LEU A 97 -5.03 -28.30 8.05
C LEU A 97 -5.68 -29.59 7.57
N VAL A 98 -6.98 -29.58 7.44
CA VAL A 98 -7.75 -30.71 6.90
C VAL A 98 -8.59 -30.23 5.75
N TYR A 99 -8.45 -30.90 4.61
CA TYR A 99 -9.32 -30.72 3.45
C TYR A 99 -10.23 -31.95 3.32
N GLU A 100 -11.54 -31.76 3.21
CA GLU A 100 -12.53 -32.79 2.97
C GLU A 100 -13.14 -32.60 1.57
N VAL A 101 -13.10 -33.64 0.77
CA VAL A 101 -13.57 -33.64 -0.62
C VAL A 101 -15.07 -33.46 -0.71
N GLY A 102 -15.51 -32.61 -1.63
CA GLY A 102 -16.93 -32.29 -1.87
C GLY A 102 -17.72 -33.41 -2.59
N SER A 103 -19.03 -33.17 -2.81
CA SER A 103 -19.97 -34.16 -3.38
C SER A 103 -19.57 -34.70 -4.74
N GLU A 104 -18.93 -33.88 -5.58
CA GLU A 104 -18.56 -34.24 -6.95
C GLU A 104 -17.25 -35.06 -7.04
N GLY A 105 -16.51 -35.16 -5.91
CA GLY A 105 -15.21 -35.82 -5.90
C GLY A 105 -14.11 -35.04 -6.62
N ILE A 106 -12.95 -35.67 -6.83
CA ILE A 106 -11.85 -35.15 -7.64
C ILE A 106 -11.33 -36.30 -8.51
N ALA A 107 -11.27 -36.09 -9.83
CA ALA A 107 -10.80 -37.06 -10.80
C ALA A 107 -9.32 -37.42 -10.63
N VAL A 108 -8.87 -38.55 -11.16
CA VAL A 108 -7.44 -38.81 -11.32
C VAL A 108 -6.86 -37.77 -12.30
N GLY A 109 -5.78 -37.11 -11.90
CA GLY A 109 -5.20 -35.96 -12.61
C GLY A 109 -5.65 -34.61 -12.09
N GLY A 110 -6.80 -34.53 -11.37
CA GLY A 110 -7.24 -33.33 -10.68
C GLY A 110 -6.29 -32.92 -9.57
N MET A 111 -6.41 -31.70 -9.08
CA MET A 111 -5.44 -31.10 -8.16
C MET A 111 -6.12 -30.42 -6.96
N ILE A 112 -5.49 -30.56 -5.81
CA ILE A 112 -5.74 -29.74 -4.63
C ILE A 112 -4.54 -28.82 -4.46
N TYR A 113 -4.77 -27.53 -4.27
CA TYR A 113 -3.74 -26.54 -4.04
C TYR A 113 -3.82 -26.02 -2.61
N PHE A 114 -2.68 -25.88 -1.96
CA PHE A 114 -2.52 -25.22 -0.67
C PHE A 114 -1.56 -24.04 -0.85
N GLN A 115 -2.04 -22.84 -0.52
CA GLN A 115 -1.29 -21.61 -0.69
C GLN A 115 -1.34 -20.77 0.59
N VAL A 116 -0.19 -20.29 1.04
CA VAL A 116 -0.07 -19.26 2.08
C VAL A 116 0.18 -17.91 1.39
N SER A 117 0.07 -16.78 2.14
CA SER A 117 0.32 -15.47 1.57
C SER A 117 1.68 -15.42 0.86
N PRO A 118 1.72 -15.07 -0.44
CA PRO A 118 2.96 -15.09 -1.21
C PRO A 118 3.85 -13.87 -0.95
N PHE A 119 3.36 -12.83 -0.25
CA PHE A 119 4.03 -11.54 -0.20
C PHE A 119 4.87 -11.30 1.05
N TRP A 120 4.53 -11.88 2.22
CA TRP A 120 5.00 -11.39 3.49
C TRP A 120 5.76 -12.43 4.33
N HIS A 121 6.44 -13.35 3.66
CA HIS A 121 7.42 -14.26 4.27
C HIS A 121 6.87 -15.47 5.03
N TRP A 122 5.62 -15.90 4.82
CA TRP A 122 5.29 -17.27 5.18
C TRP A 122 6.29 -18.22 4.49
N SER A 123 6.89 -19.15 5.22
CA SER A 123 7.79 -20.11 4.60
C SER A 123 7.05 -20.97 3.56
N THR A 124 7.70 -21.24 2.42
CA THR A 124 7.09 -22.00 1.32
C THR A 124 6.68 -23.39 1.77
N PRO A 125 5.41 -23.82 1.65
CA PRO A 125 5.00 -25.20 1.90
C PRO A 125 5.72 -26.15 0.93
N GLN A 126 6.46 -27.12 1.48
CA GLN A 126 7.26 -28.06 0.69
C GLN A 126 7.25 -29.46 1.34
N VAL A 127 7.51 -30.52 0.54
CA VAL A 127 7.46 -31.91 0.98
C VAL A 127 8.79 -32.65 0.82
N GLU A 128 9.81 -31.97 0.29
CA GLU A 128 11.07 -32.57 -0.12
C GLU A 128 12.11 -32.60 1.02
N GLU A 129 12.18 -31.56 1.84
CA GLU A 129 13.26 -31.34 2.81
C GLU A 129 12.75 -31.25 4.25
N PRO A 130 12.67 -32.37 4.99
CA PRO A 130 12.08 -32.40 6.34
C PRO A 130 12.76 -31.52 7.39
N GLU A 131 14.03 -31.18 7.20
CA GLU A 131 14.81 -30.36 8.13
C GLU A 131 14.65 -28.85 7.92
N LEU A 132 14.12 -28.44 6.74
CA LEU A 132 13.92 -27.05 6.40
C LEU A 132 12.54 -26.55 6.82
N ASP A 133 12.40 -25.22 6.90
CA ASP A 133 11.15 -24.56 7.19
C ASP A 133 10.09 -24.83 6.11
N GLY A 134 8.82 -24.72 6.49
CA GLY A 134 7.69 -25.01 5.61
C GLY A 134 7.46 -26.50 5.30
N TYR A 135 8.26 -27.43 5.86
CA TYR A 135 8.05 -28.86 5.60
C TYR A 135 6.62 -29.26 5.97
N THR A 136 5.93 -29.85 4.99
CA THR A 136 4.51 -30.20 5.08
C THR A 136 4.35 -31.72 4.95
N LYS A 137 3.86 -32.33 6.05
CA LYS A 137 3.56 -33.75 6.07
C LYS A 137 2.11 -33.97 5.64
N LEU A 138 1.91 -34.88 4.68
CA LEU A 138 0.59 -35.25 4.18
C LEU A 138 0.15 -36.58 4.74
N THR A 139 -1.16 -36.72 5.02
CA THR A 139 -1.80 -37.97 5.42
C THR A 139 -3.20 -38.04 4.79
N ALA A 140 -3.52 -39.13 4.14
CA ALA A 140 -4.85 -39.36 3.56
C ALA A 140 -5.68 -40.28 4.48
N SER A 141 -7.01 -40.14 4.40
CA SER A 141 -7.97 -40.93 5.19
C SER A 141 -8.06 -42.40 4.75
N ASP A 142 -7.53 -42.76 3.60
CA ASP A 142 -7.56 -44.11 3.02
C ASP A 142 -6.21 -44.40 2.37
N GLU A 143 -5.68 -45.64 2.55
CA GLU A 143 -4.39 -46.06 1.98
C GLU A 143 -4.40 -46.15 0.44
N ASP A 144 -5.58 -46.27 -0.18
CA ASP A 144 -5.77 -46.29 -1.64
C ASP A 144 -5.69 -44.88 -2.27
N ILE A 145 -5.67 -43.82 -1.47
CA ILE A 145 -5.47 -42.43 -1.91
C ILE A 145 -3.98 -42.20 -2.14
N GLN A 146 -3.63 -41.85 -3.35
CA GLN A 146 -2.27 -41.49 -3.73
C GLN A 146 -2.25 -40.08 -4.27
N LEU A 147 -1.31 -39.25 -3.76
CA LEU A 147 -1.12 -37.86 -4.12
C LEU A 147 0.34 -37.64 -4.50
N ASP A 148 0.55 -37.09 -5.68
CA ASP A 148 1.86 -36.60 -6.10
C ASP A 148 1.95 -35.14 -5.71
N ALA A 149 2.70 -34.87 -4.64
CA ALA A 149 2.85 -33.53 -4.08
C ALA A 149 4.12 -32.87 -4.61
N ALA A 150 4.04 -31.59 -4.93
CA ALA A 150 5.18 -30.79 -5.35
C ALA A 150 4.95 -29.30 -5.00
N THR A 151 6.02 -28.61 -4.62
CA THR A 151 6.03 -27.15 -4.59
C THR A 151 6.00 -26.63 -6.03
N LEU A 152 4.94 -25.91 -6.39
CA LEU A 152 4.72 -25.44 -7.76
C LEU A 152 5.31 -24.04 -7.96
N ASP A 153 5.27 -23.25 -6.91
CA ASP A 153 5.82 -21.90 -6.84
C ASP A 153 6.13 -21.60 -5.37
N GLN A 154 6.70 -20.45 -5.07
CA GLN A 154 6.84 -20.02 -3.68
C GLN A 154 5.44 -19.95 -3.06
N GLN A 155 5.33 -20.32 -1.79
CA GLN A 155 4.09 -20.37 -1.01
C GLN A 155 2.94 -21.21 -1.62
N LEU A 156 3.17 -21.98 -2.69
CA LEU A 156 2.16 -22.79 -3.36
C LEU A 156 2.55 -24.27 -3.46
N LEU A 157 1.83 -25.12 -2.74
CA LEU A 157 1.95 -26.58 -2.82
C LEU A 157 0.81 -27.17 -3.64
N GLY A 158 1.12 -27.97 -4.64
CA GLY A 158 0.15 -28.71 -5.46
C GLY A 158 0.12 -30.20 -5.08
N LEU A 159 -1.07 -30.76 -4.95
CA LEU A 159 -1.33 -32.17 -4.66
C LEU A 159 -2.12 -32.76 -5.83
N ARG A 160 -1.45 -33.45 -6.74
CA ARG A 160 -2.09 -34.13 -7.87
C ARG A 160 -2.66 -35.49 -7.44
N VAL A 161 -3.91 -35.72 -7.75
CA VAL A 161 -4.54 -37.03 -7.50
C VAL A 161 -3.99 -38.07 -8.50
N SER A 162 -3.32 -39.10 -7.94
CA SER A 162 -2.86 -40.27 -8.67
C SER A 162 -3.48 -41.56 -8.10
N GLY A 163 -3.47 -42.66 -8.54
CA GLY A 163 -4.15 -43.84 -8.01
C GLY A 163 -5.66 -43.83 -8.29
N ARG A 164 -6.52 -43.75 -7.29
CA ARG A 164 -7.97 -43.62 -7.46
C ARG A 164 -8.46 -42.19 -7.39
N ALA A 165 -9.58 -41.95 -8.07
CA ALA A 165 -10.31 -40.66 -7.87
C ALA A 165 -10.74 -40.52 -6.42
N LEU A 166 -10.70 -39.28 -5.93
CA LEU A 166 -11.18 -38.95 -4.59
C LEU A 166 -12.71 -38.87 -4.59
N ARG A 167 -13.33 -39.36 -3.51
CA ARG A 167 -14.78 -39.42 -3.31
C ARG A 167 -15.20 -38.41 -2.26
N ALA A 168 -16.47 -38.03 -2.28
CA ALA A 168 -17.08 -37.22 -1.24
C ALA A 168 -16.77 -37.77 0.16
N GLY A 169 -16.23 -36.91 1.02
CA GLY A 169 -15.86 -37.23 2.40
C GLY A 169 -14.45 -37.82 2.57
N ASP A 170 -13.70 -38.12 1.51
CA ASP A 170 -12.27 -38.40 1.63
C ASP A 170 -11.56 -37.18 2.23
N ARG A 171 -10.55 -37.43 3.10
CA ARG A 171 -9.84 -36.36 3.79
C ARG A 171 -8.35 -36.40 3.50
N ILE A 172 -7.78 -35.22 3.34
CA ILE A 172 -6.35 -34.99 3.24
C ILE A 172 -5.96 -34.09 4.41
N GLU A 173 -5.07 -34.59 5.27
CA GLU A 173 -4.49 -33.82 6.37
C GLU A 173 -3.13 -33.29 5.95
N LEU A 174 -2.89 -32.01 6.17
CA LEU A 174 -1.60 -31.34 5.96
C LEU A 174 -1.11 -30.83 7.32
N VAL A 175 0.08 -31.23 7.74
CA VAL A 175 0.75 -30.61 8.89
C VAL A 175 1.86 -29.73 8.32
N TYR A 176 1.55 -28.46 8.15
CA TYR A 176 2.48 -27.43 7.68
C TYR A 176 3.39 -27.02 8.85
N GLY A 177 4.72 -27.08 8.64
CA GLY A 177 5.71 -26.92 9.69
C GLY A 177 5.95 -28.20 10.50
N ALA A 178 5.76 -29.40 9.90
CA ALA A 178 5.94 -30.68 10.59
C ALA A 178 7.40 -31.00 10.96
N GLY A 179 8.36 -30.36 10.31
CA GLY A 179 9.80 -30.51 10.60
C GLY A 179 10.28 -29.74 11.83
N PRO A 180 11.55 -29.92 12.24
CA PRO A 180 12.12 -29.24 13.40
C PRO A 180 12.24 -27.72 13.24
N ALA A 181 12.35 -27.22 12.00
CA ALA A 181 12.37 -25.78 11.73
C ALA A 181 10.98 -25.11 11.82
N GLY A 182 9.89 -25.90 11.77
CA GLY A 182 8.53 -25.38 11.76
C GLY A 182 8.16 -24.72 10.42
N ALA A 183 7.04 -24.01 10.42
CA ALA A 183 6.66 -23.07 9.38
C ALA A 183 6.83 -21.66 9.94
N ILE A 184 7.65 -20.82 9.29
CA ILE A 184 7.83 -19.44 9.70
C ILE A 184 6.57 -18.67 9.33
N ALA A 185 5.93 -18.08 10.32
CA ALA A 185 4.74 -17.25 10.10
C ALA A 185 5.11 -15.94 9.40
N ASP A 186 4.11 -15.30 8.81
CA ASP A 186 4.22 -13.96 8.25
C ASP A 186 4.93 -13.00 9.20
N SER A 187 5.71 -12.08 8.66
CA SER A 187 6.37 -11.03 9.44
C SER A 187 5.43 -9.91 9.86
N LEU A 188 4.22 -9.86 9.28
CA LEU A 188 3.21 -8.84 9.53
C LEU A 188 2.08 -9.40 10.40
N ALA A 189 1.69 -8.63 11.42
CA ALA A 189 0.58 -9.01 12.28
C ALA A 189 -0.75 -8.70 11.60
N GLU A 190 -1.62 -9.70 11.51
CA GLU A 190 -2.92 -9.58 10.86
C GLU A 190 -3.98 -10.47 11.50
N THR A 191 -5.22 -10.06 11.42
CA THR A 191 -6.36 -10.88 11.79
C THR A 191 -6.72 -11.80 10.63
N ASN A 192 -6.85 -13.11 10.92
CA ASN A 192 -7.34 -14.11 9.98
C ASN A 192 -6.48 -14.25 8.70
N SER A 193 -5.14 -14.33 8.86
CA SER A 193 -4.23 -14.71 7.76
C SER A 193 -4.67 -16.02 7.13
N ARG A 194 -4.95 -16.03 5.84
CA ARG A 194 -5.62 -17.15 5.16
C ARG A 194 -4.66 -18.24 4.71
N PHE A 195 -5.03 -19.47 5.00
CA PHE A 195 -4.48 -20.68 4.41
C PHE A 195 -5.38 -21.09 3.22
N TRP A 196 -5.07 -20.56 2.04
CA TRP A 196 -5.90 -20.73 0.87
C TRP A 196 -5.89 -22.15 0.32
N PHE A 197 -7.07 -22.69 0.02
CA PHE A 197 -7.26 -23.90 -0.72
C PHE A 197 -7.94 -23.59 -2.06
N ALA A 198 -7.47 -24.24 -3.12
CA ALA A 198 -8.13 -24.23 -4.42
C ALA A 198 -8.21 -25.66 -4.99
N VAL A 199 -9.18 -25.93 -5.82
CA VAL A 199 -9.40 -27.26 -6.41
C VAL A 199 -9.66 -27.13 -7.90
N ASP A 200 -8.93 -27.94 -8.67
CA ASP A 200 -9.20 -28.32 -10.04
C ASP A 200 -9.72 -29.77 -9.99
N GLY A 201 -11.02 -29.93 -10.08
CA GLY A 201 -11.68 -31.22 -9.78
C GLY A 201 -11.63 -32.23 -10.89
N ASP A 202 -11.54 -31.82 -12.15
CA ASP A 202 -11.52 -32.70 -13.33
C ASP A 202 -10.15 -32.81 -14.01
N GLY A 203 -9.18 -31.96 -13.61
CA GLY A 203 -7.82 -31.99 -14.11
C GLY A 203 -7.63 -31.26 -15.43
N ASP A 204 -8.50 -30.30 -15.74
CA ASP A 204 -8.41 -29.47 -16.95
C ASP A 204 -7.45 -28.27 -16.80
N GLY A 205 -6.96 -28.04 -15.57
CA GLY A 205 -6.06 -26.94 -15.21
C GLY A 205 -6.75 -25.69 -14.70
N PHE A 206 -8.08 -25.63 -14.71
CA PHE A 206 -8.83 -24.52 -14.14
C PHE A 206 -9.13 -24.79 -12.67
N ARG A 207 -8.66 -23.94 -11.79
CA ARG A 207 -8.84 -24.07 -10.34
C ARG A 207 -9.78 -22.99 -9.77
N VAL A 208 -10.57 -23.35 -8.79
CA VAL A 208 -11.44 -22.44 -8.06
C VAL A 208 -11.04 -22.44 -6.58
N PHE A 209 -10.89 -21.25 -6.00
CA PHE A 209 -10.59 -21.10 -4.57
C PHE A 209 -11.80 -21.40 -3.70
N LEU A 210 -11.56 -22.05 -2.57
CA LEU A 210 -12.55 -22.16 -1.50
C LEU A 210 -12.66 -20.81 -0.77
N LYS A 211 -13.83 -20.16 -0.88
CA LYS A 211 -14.10 -18.86 -0.21
C LYS A 211 -13.93 -18.94 1.31
N ASP A 212 -14.31 -20.08 1.90
CA ASP A 212 -14.21 -20.34 3.33
C ASP A 212 -12.91 -21.04 3.71
N SER A 213 -11.82 -20.77 3.00
CA SER A 213 -10.49 -21.24 3.40
C SER A 213 -10.15 -20.80 4.82
N PRO A 214 -9.58 -21.70 5.67
CA PRO A 214 -9.30 -21.37 7.07
C PRO A 214 -8.23 -20.28 7.19
N GLY A 215 -8.23 -19.60 8.34
CA GLY A 215 -7.21 -18.62 8.67
C GLY A 215 -6.79 -18.70 10.11
N ILE A 216 -5.76 -17.95 10.47
CA ILE A 216 -5.20 -17.83 11.80
C ILE A 216 -4.80 -16.38 12.07
N ASP A 217 -4.93 -15.93 13.31
CA ASP A 217 -4.41 -14.62 13.70
C ASP A 217 -2.89 -14.69 13.83
N VAL A 218 -2.20 -13.73 13.22
CA VAL A 218 -0.76 -13.49 13.40
C VAL A 218 -0.61 -12.32 14.34
N LEU A 219 -0.11 -12.58 15.55
CA LEU A 219 0.07 -11.55 16.57
C LEU A 219 1.45 -10.89 16.46
N PRO A 220 1.58 -9.60 16.87
CA PRO A 220 2.86 -8.91 16.85
C PRO A 220 3.88 -9.54 17.81
N ALA A 221 5.15 -9.38 17.49
CA ALA A 221 6.25 -9.69 18.38
C ALA A 221 6.38 -8.63 19.48
N GLN A 222 7.42 -8.75 20.34
CA GLN A 222 7.67 -7.77 21.40
C GLN A 222 8.04 -6.39 20.83
N PRO A 223 7.56 -5.30 21.43
CA PRO A 223 7.90 -3.95 20.99
C PRO A 223 9.40 -3.66 21.07
N ALA A 224 9.90 -3.02 20.01
CA ALA A 224 11.29 -2.60 19.85
C ALA A 224 11.44 -1.09 19.64
N GLN A 225 10.37 -0.39 19.31
CA GLN A 225 10.38 1.04 19.02
C GLN A 225 9.10 1.72 19.52
N LEU A 226 9.19 3.03 19.79
CA LEU A 226 8.04 3.89 20.07
C LEU A 226 7.86 4.86 18.89
N ARG A 227 6.64 4.97 18.39
CA ARG A 227 6.23 6.03 17.47
C ARG A 227 5.37 7.04 18.21
N ILE A 228 5.76 8.31 18.17
CA ILE A 228 5.01 9.43 18.74
C ILE A 228 4.54 10.31 17.61
N THR A 229 3.23 10.50 17.50
CA THR A 229 2.65 11.32 16.43
C THR A 229 1.95 12.54 17.00
N LEU A 230 2.40 13.72 16.55
CA LEU A 230 1.82 15.02 16.80
C LEU A 230 1.11 15.54 15.54
N PRO A 231 0.06 16.39 15.65
CA PRO A 231 -0.37 17.17 14.49
C PRO A 231 0.77 18.10 14.04
N SER A 232 0.96 18.28 12.73
CA SER A 232 2.04 19.17 12.27
C SER A 232 1.81 20.64 12.57
N VAL A 233 0.54 21.05 12.79
CA VAL A 233 0.16 22.40 13.19
C VAL A 233 -0.87 22.37 14.31
N ALA A 234 -0.64 23.14 15.38
CA ALA A 234 -1.59 23.32 16.48
C ALA A 234 -1.82 24.80 16.78
N ARG A 235 -2.94 25.11 17.42
CA ARG A 235 -3.29 26.47 17.88
C ARG A 235 -2.86 26.68 19.34
N PRO A 236 -2.27 27.83 19.69
CA PRO A 236 -1.91 28.11 21.07
C PRO A 236 -3.13 28.00 22.02
N GLY A 237 -2.99 27.19 23.08
CA GLY A 237 -4.03 27.01 24.08
C GLY A 237 -5.24 26.17 23.69
N ILE A 238 -5.26 25.64 22.45
CA ILE A 238 -6.31 24.71 21.99
C ILE A 238 -5.81 23.27 22.16
N PRO A 239 -6.62 22.36 22.75
CA PRO A 239 -6.29 20.96 22.88
C PRO A 239 -6.07 20.29 21.52
N PHE A 240 -5.07 19.41 21.46
CA PHE A 240 -4.78 18.56 20.32
C PHE A 240 -4.45 17.14 20.81
N ARG A 241 -4.47 16.18 19.89
CA ARG A 241 -4.21 14.78 20.23
C ARG A 241 -2.75 14.41 19.97
N ILE A 242 -2.23 13.58 20.86
CA ILE A 242 -0.95 12.88 20.72
C ILE A 242 -1.26 11.40 20.69
N THR A 243 -0.68 10.69 19.75
CA THR A 243 -0.72 9.22 19.70
C THR A 243 0.67 8.67 19.96
N ILE A 244 0.77 7.68 20.85
CA ILE A 244 1.97 6.91 21.10
C ILE A 244 1.66 5.45 20.78
N ALA A 245 2.49 4.83 19.94
CA ALA A 245 2.40 3.41 19.60
C ALA A 245 3.72 2.70 19.90
N ALA A 246 3.62 1.55 20.58
CA ALA A 246 4.72 0.63 20.80
C ALA A 246 4.67 -0.44 19.71
N LEU A 247 5.68 -0.46 18.85
CA LEU A 247 5.76 -1.27 17.64
C LEU A 247 6.88 -2.30 17.75
N ASP A 248 6.66 -3.48 17.18
CA ASP A 248 7.71 -4.49 17.03
C ASP A 248 8.73 -4.09 15.91
N PRO A 249 9.75 -4.89 15.63
CA PRO A 249 10.74 -4.58 14.59
C PRO A 249 10.17 -4.39 13.19
N ASN A 250 9.01 -5.00 12.89
CA ASN A 250 8.32 -4.92 11.61
C ASN A 250 7.17 -3.89 11.62
N ALA A 251 7.19 -2.94 12.56
CA ALA A 251 6.16 -1.92 12.74
C ALA A 251 4.76 -2.46 13.11
N ASN A 252 4.63 -3.74 13.48
CA ASN A 252 3.37 -4.29 13.95
C ASN A 252 2.97 -3.67 15.28
N ALA A 253 1.69 -3.34 15.41
CA ALA A 253 1.06 -2.89 16.65
C ALA A 253 0.15 -3.97 17.23
N GLY A 254 -0.31 -3.77 18.47
CA GLY A 254 -1.29 -4.67 19.09
C GLY A 254 -0.74 -5.51 20.24
N TYR A 255 0.57 -5.47 20.49
CA TYR A 255 1.16 -6.12 21.66
C TYR A 255 0.59 -5.56 22.97
N PRO A 256 0.27 -6.37 23.99
CA PRO A 256 -0.25 -5.91 25.28
C PRO A 256 0.85 -5.22 26.12
N PHE A 257 1.34 -4.08 25.66
CA PHE A 257 2.37 -3.28 26.30
C PHE A 257 1.85 -2.62 27.59
N GLU A 258 2.63 -2.72 28.68
CA GLU A 258 2.29 -2.12 29.97
C GLU A 258 3.46 -1.31 30.51
N GLY A 259 3.16 -0.30 31.31
CA GLY A 259 4.16 0.54 32.01
C GLY A 259 4.07 2.03 31.67
N GLY A 260 4.95 2.80 32.27
CA GLY A 260 5.04 4.24 32.10
C GLY A 260 5.91 4.64 30.92
N ILE A 261 5.49 5.68 30.22
CA ILE A 261 6.27 6.37 29.17
C ILE A 261 6.47 7.81 29.60
N GLU A 262 7.71 8.23 29.79
CA GLU A 262 8.08 9.59 30.08
C GLU A 262 8.20 10.38 28.77
N LEU A 263 7.61 11.60 28.75
CA LEU A 263 7.68 12.50 27.61
C LEU A 263 8.59 13.69 27.95
N THR A 264 9.59 13.93 27.11
CA THR A 264 10.53 15.04 27.26
C THR A 264 10.54 15.91 26.03
N GLY A 265 10.55 17.23 26.20
CA GLY A 265 10.71 18.21 25.13
C GLY A 265 12.12 18.79 25.10
N ALA A 266 12.49 19.46 24.00
CA ALA A 266 13.74 20.22 23.96
C ALA A 266 13.75 21.35 25.01
N PRO A 267 14.89 21.67 25.64
CA PRO A 267 14.96 22.56 26.81
C PRO A 267 14.39 23.97 26.60
N LYS A 268 14.26 24.46 25.39
CA LYS A 268 13.72 25.79 25.03
C LYS A 268 12.41 25.72 24.24
N ALA A 269 11.89 24.48 23.99
CA ALA A 269 10.62 24.32 23.29
C ALA A 269 9.43 24.75 24.16
N PRO A 270 8.32 25.16 23.56
CA PRO A 270 7.06 25.37 24.29
C PRO A 270 6.67 24.11 25.08
N ARG A 271 6.17 24.35 26.31
CA ARG A 271 5.85 23.26 27.24
C ARG A 271 4.57 22.53 26.84
N LEU A 272 4.64 21.21 26.85
CA LEU A 272 3.50 20.31 26.68
C LEU A 272 2.78 20.09 28.02
N GLU A 273 1.46 20.16 28.04
CA GLU A 273 0.60 19.87 29.19
C GLU A 273 -0.43 18.79 28.81
N PRO A 274 -0.65 17.73 29.62
CA PRO A 274 0.00 17.44 30.92
C PRO A 274 1.46 16.98 30.75
N ALA A 275 2.22 17.12 31.84
CA ALA A 275 3.63 16.71 31.90
C ALA A 275 3.85 15.39 32.67
N GLU A 276 2.75 14.74 33.11
CA GLU A 276 2.83 13.45 33.77
C GLU A 276 3.18 12.32 32.78
N PRO A 277 3.84 11.25 33.26
CA PRO A 277 4.07 10.06 32.45
C PRO A 277 2.77 9.47 31.91
N VAL A 278 2.80 8.99 30.67
CA VAL A 278 1.68 8.28 30.05
C VAL A 278 1.73 6.82 30.44
N VAL A 279 0.73 6.35 31.19
CA VAL A 279 0.67 4.97 31.65
C VAL A 279 -0.12 4.12 30.67
N PHE A 280 0.47 3.04 30.20
CA PHE A 280 -0.13 2.02 29.35
C PHE A 280 -0.63 0.86 30.19
N ALA A 281 -1.82 0.37 29.86
CA ALA A 281 -2.36 -0.89 30.33
C ALA A 281 -2.40 -1.92 29.17
N ALA A 282 -2.42 -3.20 29.46
CA ALA A 282 -2.52 -4.25 28.43
C ALA A 282 -3.73 -4.07 27.48
N SER A 283 -4.82 -3.50 28.00
CA SER A 283 -6.02 -3.18 27.22
C SER A 283 -5.81 -2.10 26.15
N ASP A 284 -4.77 -1.26 26.28
CA ASP A 284 -4.40 -0.25 25.26
C ASP A 284 -3.77 -0.90 24.01
N ARG A 285 -3.41 -2.19 24.10
CA ARG A 285 -2.85 -2.97 23.00
C ARG A 285 -1.66 -2.26 22.31
N GLY A 286 -0.81 -1.63 23.12
CA GLY A 286 0.40 -0.94 22.65
C GLY A 286 0.16 0.40 21.96
N SER A 287 -1.08 0.89 21.88
CA SER A 287 -1.35 2.21 21.28
C SER A 287 -2.28 3.05 22.15
N LYS A 288 -1.93 4.31 22.34
CA LYS A 288 -2.70 5.24 23.16
C LYS A 288 -2.73 6.65 22.60
N THR A 289 -3.94 7.21 22.50
CA THR A 289 -4.19 8.59 22.12
C THR A 289 -4.74 9.37 23.31
N PHE A 290 -4.19 10.56 23.57
CA PHE A 290 -4.63 11.44 24.63
C PHE A 290 -4.56 12.92 24.20
N GLU A 291 -5.23 13.79 24.93
CA GLU A 291 -5.22 15.23 24.64
C GLU A 291 -4.10 15.95 25.38
N ALA A 292 -3.51 16.92 24.69
CA ALA A 292 -2.48 17.79 25.24
C ALA A 292 -2.70 19.25 24.77
N VAL A 293 -2.07 20.19 25.47
CA VAL A 293 -2.12 21.60 25.15
C VAL A 293 -0.72 22.21 25.18
N VAL A 294 -0.46 23.13 24.25
CA VAL A 294 0.72 24.00 24.26
C VAL A 294 0.22 25.44 24.18
N ARG A 295 0.66 26.31 25.13
CA ARG A 295 0.16 27.68 25.22
C ARG A 295 0.97 28.68 24.43
N ASP A 296 2.27 28.47 24.35
CA ASP A 296 3.19 29.40 23.71
C ASP A 296 3.44 29.00 22.22
N PRO A 297 3.49 29.99 21.32
CA PRO A 297 3.90 29.74 19.95
C PRO A 297 5.34 29.21 19.85
N GLY A 298 5.60 28.38 18.84
CA GLY A 298 6.93 27.82 18.59
C GLY A 298 6.89 26.42 18.01
N ILE A 299 8.03 25.76 17.93
CA ILE A 299 8.15 24.39 17.42
C ILE A 299 8.31 23.42 18.58
N VAL A 300 7.47 22.39 18.59
CA VAL A 300 7.47 21.33 19.61
C VAL A 300 7.99 20.05 18.97
N ARG A 301 8.89 19.37 19.68
CA ARG A 301 9.37 18.02 19.41
C ARG A 301 9.38 17.27 20.73
N VAL A 302 8.93 16.03 20.73
CA VAL A 302 8.79 15.22 21.94
C VAL A 302 9.62 13.94 21.76
N ARG A 303 10.39 13.61 22.78
CA ARG A 303 11.02 12.30 22.93
C ARG A 303 10.26 11.51 23.99
N ALA A 304 9.93 10.27 23.70
CA ALA A 304 9.34 9.32 24.61
C ALA A 304 10.37 8.27 25.04
N ILE A 305 10.33 7.89 26.31
CA ILE A 305 11.19 6.85 26.88
C ILE A 305 10.32 5.96 27.77
N SER A 306 10.25 4.66 27.47
CA SER A 306 9.56 3.70 28.30
C SER A 306 10.42 3.26 29.49
N GLU A 307 9.79 2.69 30.52
CA GLU A 307 10.48 2.10 31.67
C GLU A 307 11.48 0.99 31.25
N ASN A 308 11.22 0.31 30.12
CA ASN A 308 12.08 -0.72 29.55
C ASN A 308 13.22 -0.15 28.69
N GLY A 309 13.33 1.19 28.57
CA GLY A 309 14.37 1.86 27.80
C GLY A 309 14.11 1.92 26.29
N ILE A 310 12.92 1.57 25.81
CA ILE A 310 12.52 1.78 24.41
C ILE A 310 12.31 3.27 24.21
N VAL A 311 12.88 3.84 23.14
CA VAL A 311 12.81 5.27 22.82
C VAL A 311 12.10 5.54 21.51
N GLY A 312 11.58 6.75 21.36
CA GLY A 312 11.03 7.26 20.10
C GLY A 312 11.01 8.77 20.10
N ASP A 313 11.12 9.36 18.92
CA ASP A 313 11.01 10.80 18.69
C ASP A 313 9.74 11.10 17.89
N SER A 314 9.12 12.26 18.15
CA SER A 314 7.94 12.69 17.41
C SER A 314 8.31 13.40 16.10
N ASN A 315 7.36 13.44 15.15
CA ASN A 315 7.37 14.48 14.13
C ASN A 315 7.31 15.89 14.77
N PRO A 316 7.78 16.95 14.08
CA PRO A 316 7.68 18.32 14.57
C PRO A 316 6.24 18.84 14.51
N MET A 317 5.90 19.76 15.44
CA MET A 317 4.65 20.47 15.46
C MET A 317 4.89 21.97 15.56
N LEU A 318 4.32 22.75 14.64
CA LEU A 318 4.29 24.20 14.68
C LEU A 318 3.07 24.69 15.47
N VAL A 319 3.30 25.31 16.60
CA VAL A 319 2.25 25.99 17.37
C VAL A 319 2.14 27.45 16.88
N SER A 320 1.06 27.76 16.16
CA SER A 320 0.87 29.07 15.52
C SER A 320 -0.62 29.39 15.40
N ALA A 321 -0.98 30.67 15.67
CA ALA A 321 -2.34 31.15 15.48
C ALA A 321 -2.75 31.25 13.99
N ASP A 322 -1.79 31.49 13.11
CA ASP A 322 -2.05 31.88 11.72
C ASP A 322 -1.64 30.81 10.69
N ALA A 323 -0.90 29.76 11.11
CA ALA A 323 -0.49 28.71 10.18
C ALA A 323 -1.71 27.88 9.73
N GLN A 324 -1.76 27.52 8.45
CA GLN A 324 -2.78 26.61 7.92
C GLN A 324 -2.61 25.22 8.53
N ILE A 325 -3.73 24.56 8.82
CA ILE A 325 -3.75 23.18 9.30
C ILE A 325 -3.35 22.26 8.13
N VAL A 326 -2.60 21.22 8.45
CA VAL A 326 -2.21 20.16 7.53
C VAL A 326 -2.78 18.86 8.07
N LEU A 327 -3.58 18.19 7.26
CA LEU A 327 -4.07 16.83 7.52
C LEU A 327 -3.15 15.84 6.82
N TRP A 328 -2.78 14.77 7.50
CA TRP A 328 -1.98 13.71 6.93
C TRP A 328 -2.86 12.58 6.45
N GLY A 329 -2.65 12.19 5.19
CA GLY A 329 -3.40 11.10 4.57
C GLY A 329 -2.52 10.05 3.95
N ASP A 330 -3.03 8.81 3.96
CA ASP A 330 -2.60 7.72 3.10
C ASP A 330 -3.79 7.33 2.22
N LEU A 331 -3.64 7.53 0.92
CA LEU A 331 -4.75 7.44 -0.03
C LEU A 331 -4.67 6.20 -0.93
N HIS A 332 -3.71 5.31 -0.62
CA HIS A 332 -3.41 4.13 -1.41
C HIS A 332 -2.92 3.01 -0.51
N GLY A 333 -3.64 1.91 -0.49
CA GLY A 333 -3.22 0.71 0.20
C GLY A 333 -4.20 -0.45 0.03
N HIS A 334 -3.69 -1.63 0.31
CA HIS A 334 -4.31 -2.91 0.01
C HIS A 334 -4.55 -3.73 1.26
N THR A 335 -5.59 -4.53 1.22
CA THR A 335 -5.97 -5.47 2.29
C THR A 335 -6.00 -6.90 1.74
N SER A 336 -6.36 -7.87 2.57
CA SER A 336 -6.57 -9.25 2.14
C SER A 336 -7.75 -9.45 1.16
N LEU A 337 -8.45 -8.37 0.78
CA LEU A 337 -9.46 -8.40 -0.28
C LEU A 337 -8.85 -8.36 -1.68
N SER A 338 -7.58 -7.96 -1.80
CA SER A 338 -6.78 -8.09 -3.02
C SER A 338 -5.50 -8.89 -2.71
N ASP A 339 -4.38 -8.26 -2.56
CA ASP A 339 -3.06 -8.86 -2.33
C ASP A 339 -2.30 -8.23 -1.16
N GLY A 340 -3.00 -7.47 -0.31
CA GLY A 340 -2.44 -6.91 0.91
C GLY A 340 -2.66 -7.80 2.14
N THR A 341 -2.34 -7.25 3.31
CA THR A 341 -2.35 -7.90 4.62
C THR A 341 -3.48 -7.39 5.48
N GLY A 342 -4.16 -8.27 6.19
CA GLY A 342 -5.18 -7.95 7.18
C GLY A 342 -6.54 -7.58 6.61
N THR A 343 -7.47 -7.32 7.52
CA THR A 343 -8.85 -6.96 7.17
C THR A 343 -9.00 -5.45 6.92
N VAL A 344 -10.07 -5.06 6.24
CA VAL A 344 -10.46 -3.64 6.09
C VAL A 344 -10.59 -2.94 7.44
N GLU A 345 -11.11 -3.64 8.47
CA GLU A 345 -11.21 -3.11 9.83
C GLU A 345 -9.82 -2.86 10.45
N ASP A 346 -8.89 -3.82 10.31
CA ASP A 346 -7.53 -3.69 10.86
C ASP A 346 -6.79 -2.51 10.21
N TYR A 347 -6.92 -2.36 8.90
CA TYR A 347 -6.31 -1.26 8.15
C TYR A 347 -6.78 0.12 8.66
N PHE A 348 -8.10 0.34 8.77
CA PHE A 348 -8.63 1.61 9.30
C PHE A 348 -8.28 1.82 10.78
N ARG A 349 -8.23 0.75 11.56
CA ARG A 349 -7.83 0.82 12.97
C ARG A 349 -6.37 1.23 13.11
N TYR A 350 -5.48 0.61 12.34
CA TYR A 350 -4.06 0.95 12.33
C TYR A 350 -3.85 2.41 11.89
N ALA A 351 -4.50 2.83 10.81
CA ALA A 351 -4.46 4.21 10.33
C ALA A 351 -4.83 5.24 11.40
N ARG A 352 -5.92 4.99 12.13
CA ARG A 352 -6.46 5.92 13.13
C ARG A 352 -5.71 5.87 14.44
N ASP A 353 -5.45 4.67 14.97
CA ASP A 353 -5.02 4.47 16.36
C ASP A 353 -3.50 4.33 16.50
N VAL A 354 -2.79 3.92 15.44
CA VAL A 354 -1.34 3.68 15.43
C VAL A 354 -0.61 4.80 14.67
N SER A 355 -0.91 4.93 13.38
CA SER A 355 -0.28 5.95 12.53
C SER A 355 -0.81 7.35 12.81
N ALA A 356 -1.99 7.48 13.45
CA ALA A 356 -2.69 8.75 13.69
C ALA A 356 -2.82 9.59 12.40
N LEU A 357 -3.33 8.96 11.35
CA LEU A 357 -3.72 9.65 10.12
C LEU A 357 -5.01 10.42 10.32
N ASP A 358 -5.19 11.48 9.54
CA ASP A 358 -6.41 12.28 9.49
C ASP A 358 -7.32 11.84 8.34
N VAL A 359 -6.73 11.37 7.24
CA VAL A 359 -7.45 10.94 6.02
C VAL A 359 -6.88 9.60 5.56
N VAL A 360 -7.74 8.65 5.18
CA VAL A 360 -7.29 7.36 4.69
C VAL A 360 -8.26 6.80 3.64
N ALA A 361 -7.72 6.15 2.62
CA ALA A 361 -8.45 5.34 1.67
C ALA A 361 -7.88 3.91 1.65
N ILE A 362 -8.75 2.94 1.42
CA ILE A 362 -8.38 1.60 0.98
C ILE A 362 -8.67 1.54 -0.50
N THR A 363 -7.72 1.02 -1.26
CA THR A 363 -7.79 0.96 -2.71
C THR A 363 -7.39 -0.42 -3.22
N ASP A 364 -8.03 -1.46 -2.68
CA ASP A 364 -7.87 -2.82 -3.18
C ASP A 364 -8.07 -2.88 -4.71
N HIS A 365 -7.30 -3.70 -5.39
CA HIS A 365 -7.37 -3.89 -6.84
C HIS A 365 -8.74 -4.35 -7.30
N ASP A 366 -9.23 -3.83 -8.43
CA ASP A 366 -10.53 -4.21 -8.99
C ASP A 366 -10.58 -5.70 -9.42
N HIS A 367 -9.52 -6.24 -10.03
CA HIS A 367 -9.50 -7.62 -10.55
C HIS A 367 -8.20 -8.40 -10.25
N TRP A 368 -7.39 -7.93 -9.30
CA TRP A 368 -6.13 -8.56 -8.92
C TRP A 368 -6.21 -9.12 -7.50
N GLY A 369 -5.41 -10.17 -7.19
CA GLY A 369 -5.41 -10.86 -5.90
C GLY A 369 -6.04 -12.24 -5.97
N VAL A 370 -6.11 -12.93 -4.82
CA VAL A 370 -6.66 -14.29 -4.72
C VAL A 370 -8.16 -14.30 -5.03
N LEU A 371 -8.89 -13.32 -4.50
CA LEU A 371 -10.31 -13.09 -4.78
C LEU A 371 -10.46 -11.68 -5.35
N GLN A 372 -11.07 -11.57 -6.50
CA GLN A 372 -11.16 -10.34 -7.26
C GLN A 372 -12.35 -9.49 -6.79
N LEU A 373 -12.13 -8.21 -6.55
CA LEU A 373 -13.14 -7.29 -5.98
C LEU A 373 -14.32 -7.07 -6.93
N ASP A 374 -14.08 -7.01 -8.24
CA ASP A 374 -15.11 -6.82 -9.27
C ASP A 374 -16.03 -8.04 -9.45
N ARG A 375 -15.69 -9.19 -8.85
CA ARG A 375 -16.45 -10.44 -8.92
C ARG A 375 -17.07 -10.86 -7.60
N ASN A 376 -16.64 -10.25 -6.52
CA ASN A 376 -17.09 -10.55 -5.17
C ASN A 376 -17.76 -9.30 -4.57
N PRO A 377 -18.99 -8.97 -4.96
CA PRO A 377 -19.68 -7.75 -4.53
C PRO A 377 -19.79 -7.64 -3.00
N GLU A 378 -19.75 -8.77 -2.28
CA GLU A 378 -19.72 -8.80 -0.83
C GLU A 378 -18.47 -8.11 -0.24
N PHE A 379 -17.34 -8.13 -0.93
CA PHE A 379 -16.11 -7.44 -0.48
C PHE A 379 -16.23 -5.94 -0.64
N TRP A 380 -16.82 -5.51 -1.76
CA TRP A 380 -17.10 -4.09 -1.95
C TRP A 380 -18.10 -3.55 -0.93
N GLU A 381 -19.13 -4.35 -0.59
CA GLU A 381 -20.06 -4.00 0.49
C GLU A 381 -19.36 -3.93 1.85
N GLU A 382 -18.45 -4.83 2.17
CA GLU A 382 -17.65 -4.78 3.39
C GLU A 382 -16.80 -3.51 3.44
N THR A 383 -16.11 -3.17 2.35
CA THR A 383 -15.34 -1.93 2.25
C THR A 383 -16.22 -0.70 2.49
N LYS A 384 -17.42 -0.64 1.89
CA LYS A 384 -18.39 0.45 2.12
C LYS A 384 -18.86 0.52 3.58
N ILE A 385 -19.16 -0.63 4.18
CA ILE A 385 -19.61 -0.71 5.58
C ILE A 385 -18.53 -0.18 6.52
N GLN A 386 -17.29 -0.63 6.37
CA GLN A 386 -16.21 -0.21 7.24
C GLN A 386 -15.81 1.24 6.98
N THR A 387 -15.79 1.70 5.74
CA THR A 387 -15.53 3.11 5.40
C THR A 387 -16.55 4.04 6.09
N ARG A 388 -17.83 3.68 6.12
CA ARG A 388 -18.87 4.44 6.86
C ARG A 388 -18.70 4.36 8.37
N ARG A 389 -18.42 3.16 8.90
CA ARG A 389 -18.26 2.90 10.34
C ARG A 389 -17.11 3.71 10.95
N PHE A 390 -15.99 3.82 10.23
CA PHE A 390 -14.81 4.53 10.70
C PHE A 390 -14.85 6.04 10.45
N TYR A 391 -15.71 6.53 9.56
CA TYR A 391 -15.82 7.95 9.27
C TYR A 391 -16.26 8.76 10.50
N GLN A 392 -15.43 9.69 10.94
CA GLN A 392 -15.67 10.58 12.07
C GLN A 392 -15.41 12.03 11.63
N PRO A 393 -16.45 12.75 11.12
CA PRO A 393 -16.31 14.13 10.69
C PRO A 393 -15.68 15.01 11.79
N GLY A 394 -14.72 15.83 11.41
CA GLY A 394 -13.96 16.65 12.36
C GLY A 394 -12.79 15.92 13.04
N ARG A 395 -12.59 14.63 12.76
CA ARG A 395 -11.56 13.82 13.43
C ARG A 395 -10.79 12.86 12.54
N PHE A 396 -11.49 12.02 11.77
CA PHE A 396 -10.90 10.97 10.95
C PHE A 396 -11.76 10.77 9.70
N VAL A 397 -11.16 10.98 8.54
CA VAL A 397 -11.83 10.94 7.25
C VAL A 397 -11.45 9.66 6.54
N THR A 398 -12.40 8.76 6.37
CA THR A 398 -12.26 7.59 5.52
C THR A 398 -12.89 7.86 4.16
N LEU A 399 -12.18 7.52 3.10
CA LEU A 399 -12.65 7.61 1.72
C LEU A 399 -12.89 6.21 1.19
N LEU A 400 -14.01 6.03 0.49
CA LEU A 400 -14.28 4.81 -0.25
C LEU A 400 -13.44 4.83 -1.52
N GLY A 401 -12.74 3.74 -1.84
CA GLY A 401 -11.90 3.71 -3.03
C GLY A 401 -11.58 2.31 -3.50
N TYR A 402 -11.03 2.22 -4.68
CA TYR A 402 -10.42 1.02 -5.24
C TYR A 402 -9.34 1.44 -6.25
N GLU A 403 -8.44 0.52 -6.57
CA GLU A 403 -7.48 0.70 -7.63
C GLU A 403 -8.02 0.12 -8.94
N TRP A 404 -8.19 0.99 -9.94
CA TRP A 404 -8.45 0.64 -11.32
C TRP A 404 -7.15 0.17 -11.95
N THR A 405 -6.91 -1.15 -11.88
CA THR A 405 -5.63 -1.83 -12.18
C THR A 405 -5.54 -2.10 -13.68
N ASN A 406 -5.23 -1.09 -14.46
CA ASN A 406 -5.23 -1.20 -15.91
C ASN A 406 -3.84 -1.52 -16.48
N TRP A 407 -3.70 -2.68 -17.08
CA TRP A 407 -2.44 -3.22 -17.62
C TRP A 407 -2.02 -2.65 -18.99
N ILE A 408 -2.75 -1.67 -19.54
CA ILE A 408 -2.45 -1.03 -20.82
C ILE A 408 -2.17 0.46 -20.64
N TYR A 409 -2.96 1.15 -19.79
CA TYR A 409 -2.90 2.58 -19.62
C TYR A 409 -2.29 3.03 -18.29
N GLY A 410 -1.83 2.09 -17.47
CA GLY A 410 -1.33 2.33 -16.13
C GLY A 410 -2.46 2.42 -15.09
N HIS A 411 -2.11 2.15 -13.85
CA HIS A 411 -3.04 2.07 -12.73
C HIS A 411 -3.51 3.45 -12.28
N ARG A 412 -4.74 3.51 -11.75
CA ARG A 412 -5.35 4.71 -11.19
C ARG A 412 -6.18 4.39 -9.98
N HIS A 413 -6.10 5.24 -8.97
CA HIS A 413 -7.04 5.19 -7.87
C HIS A 413 -8.35 5.84 -8.27
N VAL A 414 -9.45 5.29 -7.79
CA VAL A 414 -10.78 5.89 -7.83
C VAL A 414 -11.20 6.12 -6.38
N LEU A 415 -11.34 7.37 -5.98
CA LEU A 415 -11.78 7.76 -4.64
C LEU A 415 -13.15 8.40 -4.67
N TYR A 416 -14.07 7.91 -3.86
CA TYR A 416 -15.40 8.49 -3.65
C TYR A 416 -15.43 9.27 -2.34
N PHE A 417 -16.00 10.46 -2.38
CA PHE A 417 -16.18 11.34 -1.21
C PHE A 417 -17.62 11.25 -0.66
N GLU A 418 -18.24 10.10 -0.87
CA GLU A 418 -19.58 9.71 -0.44
C GLU A 418 -19.53 8.30 0.15
N ASP A 419 -20.65 7.85 0.70
CA ASP A 419 -20.75 6.52 1.29
C ASP A 419 -20.99 5.41 0.25
N GLU A 420 -21.31 5.81 -0.98
CA GLU A 420 -21.62 4.92 -2.10
C GLU A 420 -20.69 5.16 -3.27
N GLY A 421 -20.42 4.09 -4.02
CA GLY A 421 -19.60 4.09 -5.22
C GLY A 421 -19.70 2.74 -5.91
N GLU A 422 -19.35 2.71 -7.20
CA GLU A 422 -19.39 1.51 -8.03
C GLU A 422 -17.98 1.15 -8.48
N ILE A 423 -17.71 -0.13 -8.68
CA ILE A 423 -16.47 -0.60 -9.31
C ILE A 423 -16.67 -0.61 -10.82
N TYR A 424 -15.84 0.12 -11.53
CA TYR A 424 -15.72 0.10 -12.98
C TYR A 424 -14.49 -0.71 -13.34
N SER A 425 -14.67 -2.01 -13.56
CA SER A 425 -13.55 -2.94 -13.77
C SER A 425 -12.73 -2.57 -15.01
N SER A 426 -11.42 -2.44 -14.83
CA SER A 426 -10.47 -2.04 -15.87
C SER A 426 -10.27 -3.08 -16.97
N ILE A 427 -10.68 -4.34 -16.74
CA ILE A 427 -10.71 -5.39 -17.76
C ILE A 427 -12.03 -5.48 -18.50
N SER A 428 -13.08 -4.76 -18.06
CA SER A 428 -14.32 -4.63 -18.83
C SER A 428 -14.11 -3.75 -20.06
N THR A 429 -14.65 -4.16 -21.20
CA THR A 429 -14.60 -3.37 -22.45
C THR A 429 -15.33 -2.04 -22.34
N ASP A 430 -16.23 -1.89 -21.36
CA ASP A 430 -16.97 -0.65 -21.14
C ASP A 430 -16.14 0.40 -20.39
N TYR A 431 -15.07 -0.02 -19.69
CA TYR A 431 -14.23 0.84 -18.84
C TYR A 431 -12.73 0.55 -19.02
N GLU A 432 -12.31 0.10 -20.20
CA GLU A 432 -10.95 -0.37 -20.47
C GLU A 432 -9.91 0.74 -20.66
N ASN A 433 -10.34 2.02 -20.74
CA ASN A 433 -9.43 3.15 -20.86
C ASN A 433 -9.85 4.32 -19.95
N PRO A 434 -8.92 5.23 -19.63
CA PRO A 434 -9.18 6.32 -18.69
C PRO A 434 -10.36 7.22 -19.08
N THR A 435 -10.57 7.47 -20.38
CA THR A 435 -11.68 8.31 -20.83
C THR A 435 -13.04 7.70 -20.49
N GLN A 436 -13.20 6.40 -20.71
CA GLN A 436 -14.43 5.68 -20.34
C GLN A 436 -14.64 5.67 -18.83
N LEU A 437 -13.57 5.49 -18.05
CA LEU A 437 -13.64 5.58 -16.59
C LEU A 437 -14.11 6.97 -16.15
N TRP A 438 -13.51 8.04 -16.67
CA TRP A 438 -13.91 9.41 -16.33
C TRP A 438 -15.35 9.71 -16.76
N ASP A 439 -15.78 9.22 -17.91
CA ASP A 439 -17.17 9.40 -18.37
C ASP A 439 -18.17 8.74 -17.40
N ALA A 440 -17.85 7.56 -16.87
CA ALA A 440 -18.67 6.88 -15.85
C ALA A 440 -18.67 7.61 -14.48
N LEU A 441 -17.59 8.33 -14.16
CA LEU A 441 -17.47 9.10 -12.92
C LEU A 441 -18.04 10.53 -13.02
N ARG A 442 -18.41 11.02 -14.22
CA ARG A 442 -18.94 12.38 -14.37
C ARG A 442 -20.19 12.62 -13.52
N GLY A 443 -20.15 13.73 -12.80
CA GLY A 443 -21.24 14.13 -11.89
C GLY A 443 -21.22 13.46 -10.52
N LYS A 444 -20.34 12.48 -10.29
CA LYS A 444 -20.10 11.89 -8.97
C LYS A 444 -19.12 12.74 -8.16
N ARG A 445 -19.19 12.64 -6.86
CA ARG A 445 -18.19 13.25 -5.97
C ARG A 445 -16.98 12.31 -5.85
N ALA A 446 -16.23 12.23 -6.94
CA ALA A 446 -15.09 11.33 -7.08
C ALA A 446 -13.86 12.07 -7.62
N LEU A 447 -12.69 11.49 -7.39
CA LEU A 447 -11.43 11.84 -8.02
C LEU A 447 -10.70 10.58 -8.44
N THR A 448 -9.85 10.71 -9.45
CA THR A 448 -8.86 9.72 -9.83
C THR A 448 -7.46 10.33 -9.78
N PHE A 449 -6.45 9.51 -9.68
CA PHE A 449 -5.07 9.89 -9.91
C PHE A 449 -4.22 8.66 -10.27
N ALA A 450 -3.29 8.86 -11.22
CA ALA A 450 -2.33 7.84 -11.60
C ALA A 450 -1.24 7.69 -10.54
N HIS A 451 -0.72 6.47 -10.38
CA HIS A 451 0.42 6.19 -9.51
C HIS A 451 1.52 5.42 -10.26
N HIS A 452 2.71 5.28 -9.67
CA HIS A 452 3.95 4.71 -10.23
C HIS A 452 4.14 5.02 -11.73
N SER A 453 3.78 6.25 -12.12
CA SER A 453 3.60 6.65 -13.53
C SER A 453 4.85 6.53 -14.40
N ALA A 454 6.04 6.64 -13.80
CA ALA A 454 7.31 6.65 -14.53
C ALA A 454 7.99 5.29 -14.67
N GLY A 455 7.39 4.21 -14.13
CA GLY A 455 8.04 2.91 -14.13
C GLY A 455 7.30 1.93 -13.23
N GLY A 456 8.03 1.09 -12.48
CA GLY A 456 7.44 0.12 -11.57
C GLY A 456 6.78 -1.03 -12.29
N VAL A 457 5.60 -1.40 -11.87
CA VAL A 457 4.84 -2.54 -12.43
C VAL A 457 4.40 -2.26 -13.87
N ILE A 458 3.82 -1.07 -14.09
CA ILE A 458 3.41 -0.60 -15.41
C ILE A 458 3.43 0.94 -15.44
N ARG A 459 4.01 1.52 -16.48
CA ARG A 459 4.00 2.97 -16.67
C ARG A 459 2.62 3.50 -17.06
N THR A 460 2.32 4.72 -16.64
CA THR A 460 1.11 5.41 -17.10
C THR A 460 1.23 5.82 -18.57
N ASN A 461 0.19 5.58 -19.34
CA ASN A 461 0.10 6.10 -20.71
C ASN A 461 -0.38 7.57 -20.70
N TRP A 462 0.55 8.49 -20.82
CA TRP A 462 0.31 9.92 -20.82
C TRP A 462 -0.12 10.50 -22.19
N ASP A 463 -0.35 9.66 -23.21
CA ASP A 463 -0.91 10.13 -24.49
C ASP A 463 -2.41 10.44 -24.38
N ILE A 464 -3.06 9.93 -23.34
CA ILE A 464 -4.41 10.33 -22.95
C ILE A 464 -4.28 11.44 -21.91
N PRO A 465 -4.65 12.68 -22.24
CA PRO A 465 -4.59 13.80 -21.29
C PRO A 465 -5.51 13.55 -20.08
N PRO A 466 -5.05 13.88 -18.87
CA PRO A 466 -5.87 13.74 -17.66
C PRO A 466 -7.10 14.63 -17.71
N ASP A 467 -8.22 14.15 -17.17
CA ASP A 467 -9.42 14.97 -17.01
C ASP A 467 -9.16 16.06 -15.94
N PRO A 468 -9.27 17.36 -16.26
CA PRO A 468 -8.86 18.42 -15.34
C PRO A 468 -9.73 18.52 -14.06
N VAL A 469 -10.89 17.87 -14.04
CA VAL A 469 -11.83 17.87 -12.90
C VAL A 469 -11.74 16.60 -12.10
N LEU A 470 -11.59 15.46 -12.77
CA LEU A 470 -11.57 14.14 -12.15
C LEU A 470 -10.15 13.65 -11.81
N GLU A 471 -9.13 14.10 -12.56
CA GLU A 471 -7.72 13.73 -12.32
C GLU A 471 -6.83 15.00 -12.15
N PRO A 472 -7.10 15.86 -11.15
CA PRO A 472 -6.31 17.07 -10.89
C PRO A 472 -5.02 16.79 -10.11
N LEU A 473 -4.74 15.55 -9.76
CA LEU A 473 -3.63 15.09 -8.93
C LEU A 473 -2.89 13.94 -9.60
N THR A 474 -1.66 13.69 -9.15
CA THR A 474 -0.91 12.45 -9.44
C THR A 474 -0.13 12.04 -8.21
N GLU A 475 -0.03 10.73 -7.97
CA GLU A 475 0.84 10.20 -6.94
C GLU A 475 2.28 10.17 -7.45
N ILE A 476 3.15 10.90 -6.77
CA ILE A 476 4.54 11.03 -7.19
C ILE A 476 5.50 10.13 -6.44
N VAL A 477 5.06 9.53 -5.33
CA VAL A 477 5.89 8.67 -4.49
C VAL A 477 5.02 7.67 -3.69
N SER A 478 5.49 6.43 -3.64
CA SER A 478 4.95 5.32 -2.83
C SER A 478 6.08 4.36 -2.44
N VAL A 479 5.75 3.13 -1.99
CA VAL A 479 6.76 2.07 -1.77
C VAL A 479 7.52 1.69 -3.04
N HIS A 480 6.97 1.96 -4.23
CA HIS A 480 7.66 1.76 -5.50
C HIS A 480 8.79 2.76 -5.76
N GLY A 481 8.85 3.86 -5.00
CA GLY A 481 9.78 4.96 -5.20
C GLY A 481 9.13 6.17 -5.86
N SER A 482 9.94 7.17 -6.19
CA SER A 482 9.44 8.44 -6.72
C SER A 482 9.38 8.45 -8.25
N SER A 483 8.20 8.80 -8.78
CA SER A 483 7.95 9.11 -10.20
C SER A 483 8.12 10.61 -10.53
N GLU A 484 8.59 11.45 -9.60
CA GLU A 484 8.73 12.90 -9.83
C GLU A 484 9.70 13.18 -10.97
N ALA A 485 10.94 12.65 -10.84
CA ALA A 485 12.02 12.81 -11.83
C ALA A 485 13.12 11.78 -11.57
N LEU A 486 14.00 11.57 -12.54
CA LEU A 486 15.13 10.65 -12.41
C LEU A 486 16.13 11.06 -11.32
N ASP A 487 16.28 12.37 -11.06
CA ASP A 487 17.12 12.95 -10.02
C ASP A 487 16.42 13.10 -8.66
N SER A 488 15.25 12.52 -8.51
CA SER A 488 14.46 12.51 -7.27
C SER A 488 15.11 11.62 -6.22
N PRO A 489 15.01 11.94 -4.91
CA PRO A 489 15.35 10.99 -3.86
C PRO A 489 14.55 9.70 -4.01
N VAL A 490 15.23 8.55 -3.88
CA VAL A 490 14.61 7.22 -4.01
C VAL A 490 13.76 7.11 -5.29
N PRO A 491 14.37 7.17 -6.49
CA PRO A 491 13.62 7.08 -7.73
C PRO A 491 12.96 5.71 -7.88
N ILE A 492 11.86 5.69 -8.63
CA ILE A 492 11.13 4.47 -8.96
C ILE A 492 12.05 3.45 -9.64
N TYR A 493 11.83 2.15 -9.42
CA TYR A 493 12.54 1.09 -10.13
C TYR A 493 12.04 0.96 -11.59
N ASP A 494 12.89 0.40 -12.46
CA ASP A 494 12.63 0.23 -13.90
C ASP A 494 12.06 1.50 -14.58
N PRO A 495 12.71 2.67 -14.39
CA PRO A 495 12.18 3.95 -14.83
C PRO A 495 12.17 4.07 -16.35
N VAL A 496 11.09 4.64 -16.89
CA VAL A 496 10.89 4.92 -18.31
C VAL A 496 11.08 6.41 -18.58
N PRO A 497 12.17 6.83 -19.22
CA PRO A 497 12.39 8.24 -19.58
C PRO A 497 11.23 8.83 -20.41
N GLY A 498 10.86 10.06 -20.11
CA GLY A 498 9.72 10.75 -20.75
C GLY A 498 8.37 10.47 -20.06
N ASN A 499 8.35 9.62 -19.04
CA ASN A 499 7.14 9.26 -18.29
C ASN A 499 7.11 9.82 -16.85
N PHE A 500 8.18 10.47 -16.43
CA PHE A 500 8.19 11.13 -15.14
C PHE A 500 7.17 12.27 -15.07
N VAL A 501 6.68 12.54 -13.88
CA VAL A 501 5.70 13.62 -13.66
C VAL A 501 6.25 14.97 -14.16
N ARG A 502 7.57 15.23 -13.95
CA ARG A 502 8.23 16.43 -14.49
C ARG A 502 8.13 16.51 -16.02
N ASP A 503 8.33 15.40 -16.74
CA ASP A 503 8.23 15.36 -18.20
C ASP A 503 6.82 15.71 -18.71
N VAL A 504 5.78 15.28 -17.98
CA VAL A 504 4.38 15.51 -18.41
C VAL A 504 3.86 16.88 -17.98
N LEU A 505 4.39 17.46 -16.92
CA LEU A 505 4.15 18.89 -16.63
C LEU A 505 4.64 19.78 -17.76
N ASP A 506 5.78 19.45 -18.39
CA ASP A 506 6.33 20.16 -19.55
C ASP A 506 5.47 19.99 -20.81
N ARG A 507 4.62 18.94 -20.88
CA ARG A 507 3.57 18.80 -21.89
C ARG A 507 2.35 19.72 -21.62
N GLY A 508 2.34 20.44 -20.50
CA GLY A 508 1.28 21.37 -20.09
C GLY A 508 0.20 20.74 -19.19
N TYR A 509 0.40 19.51 -18.69
CA TYR A 509 -0.51 18.91 -17.72
C TYR A 509 -0.36 19.61 -16.37
N ARG A 510 -1.44 19.64 -15.58
CA ARG A 510 -1.49 20.41 -14.33
C ARG A 510 -1.98 19.55 -13.19
N PHE A 511 -1.05 19.06 -12.39
CA PHE A 511 -1.33 18.23 -11.21
C PHE A 511 -1.00 18.92 -9.90
N GLY A 512 -1.71 18.54 -8.82
CA GLY A 512 -1.19 18.59 -7.47
C GLY A 512 -0.47 17.27 -7.16
N PHE A 513 0.48 17.30 -6.25
CA PHE A 513 1.29 16.15 -5.89
C PHE A 513 0.79 15.51 -4.61
N VAL A 514 0.51 14.21 -4.65
CA VAL A 514 0.26 13.39 -3.49
C VAL A 514 1.32 12.28 -3.37
N GLY A 515 1.61 11.86 -2.16
CA GLY A 515 2.30 10.63 -1.86
C GLY A 515 1.34 9.72 -1.12
N SER A 516 1.48 8.42 -1.28
CA SER A 516 0.68 7.42 -0.57
C SER A 516 1.51 6.19 -0.31
N GLY A 517 1.07 5.33 0.61
CA GLY A 517 1.84 4.15 1.00
C GLY A 517 1.99 3.16 -0.13
N ASP A 518 0.91 2.87 -0.86
CA ASP A 518 0.79 1.65 -1.65
C ASP A 518 1.08 0.44 -0.76
N SER A 519 0.52 0.55 0.43
CA SER A 519 0.86 -0.30 1.56
C SER A 519 0.11 -1.61 1.43
N HIS A 520 0.84 -2.69 1.20
CA HIS A 520 0.32 -4.06 1.22
C HIS A 520 0.56 -4.74 2.58
N ASP A 521 1.26 -4.06 3.47
CA ASP A 521 1.78 -4.56 4.75
C ASP A 521 0.83 -4.35 5.93
N GLY A 522 -0.37 -3.80 5.69
CA GLY A 522 -1.33 -3.49 6.75
C GLY A 522 -0.94 -2.30 7.64
N HIS A 523 0.07 -1.50 7.24
CA HIS A 523 0.59 -0.39 8.04
C HIS A 523 0.40 0.98 7.35
N PRO A 524 -0.85 1.41 7.05
CA PRO A 524 -1.08 2.69 6.40
C PRO A 524 -0.40 3.85 7.14
N GLY A 525 0.31 4.68 6.38
CA GLY A 525 1.05 5.83 6.87
C GLY A 525 2.42 5.54 7.47
N LEU A 526 2.78 4.27 7.68
CA LEU A 526 4.07 3.84 8.24
C LEU A 526 4.82 2.82 7.36
N ALA A 527 4.39 2.57 6.13
CA ALA A 527 5.04 1.63 5.21
C ALA A 527 6.55 1.89 5.06
N HIS A 528 6.99 3.15 5.12
CA HIS A 528 8.40 3.54 5.07
C HIS A 528 9.26 3.00 6.23
N LEU A 529 8.66 2.48 7.31
CA LEU A 529 9.40 1.84 8.40
C LEU A 529 9.83 0.40 8.04
N ILE A 530 9.20 -0.21 7.06
CA ILE A 530 9.44 -1.59 6.61
C ILE A 530 10.17 -1.58 5.25
N THR A 531 9.75 -0.69 4.37
CA THR A 531 10.35 -0.49 3.05
C THR A 531 11.32 0.71 3.07
N GLU A 532 12.18 0.84 2.10
CA GLU A 532 13.13 1.98 2.03
C GLU A 532 12.43 3.32 1.78
N THR A 533 11.18 3.30 1.31
CA THR A 533 10.35 4.48 1.03
C THR A 533 8.88 4.12 1.23
N GLY A 534 8.03 5.11 1.27
CA GLY A 534 6.58 5.02 1.32
C GLY A 534 6.02 6.30 0.75
N GLY A 535 4.87 6.74 1.23
CA GLY A 535 4.32 8.01 0.84
C GLY A 535 3.24 8.50 1.81
N LEU A 536 3.10 9.82 1.89
CA LEU A 536 2.02 10.50 2.60
C LEU A 536 1.54 11.70 1.79
N ALA A 537 0.23 11.90 1.77
CA ALA A 537 -0.39 13.12 1.29
C ALA A 537 -0.57 14.10 2.46
N ALA A 538 -0.01 15.29 2.32
CA ALA A 538 -0.30 16.41 3.21
C ALA A 538 -1.40 17.27 2.57
N ILE A 539 -2.57 17.34 3.20
CA ILE A 539 -3.77 18.02 2.69
C ILE A 539 -3.99 19.29 3.48
N ILE A 540 -3.99 20.45 2.80
CA ILE A 540 -4.08 21.75 3.46
C ILE A 540 -5.54 22.17 3.53
N THR A 541 -6.16 21.96 4.69
CA THR A 541 -7.53 22.34 5.01
C THR A 541 -7.74 22.43 6.51
N ASP A 542 -8.62 23.31 6.97
CA ASP A 542 -8.84 23.55 8.40
C ASP A 542 -9.85 22.57 9.03
N THR A 543 -10.58 21.82 8.22
CA THR A 543 -11.67 20.95 8.69
C THR A 543 -11.53 19.55 8.12
N PRO A 544 -11.33 18.50 8.92
CA PRO A 544 -11.27 17.13 8.43
C PRO A 544 -12.67 16.56 8.14
N THR A 545 -13.16 16.85 6.93
CA THR A 545 -14.40 16.30 6.36
C THR A 545 -14.16 15.89 4.91
N ARG A 546 -14.95 14.96 4.39
CA ARG A 546 -14.85 14.55 2.97
C ARG A 546 -15.01 15.73 2.01
N GLU A 547 -15.90 16.68 2.36
CA GLU A 547 -16.11 17.89 1.55
C GLU A 547 -14.85 18.75 1.45
N SER A 548 -14.28 19.12 2.60
CA SER A 548 -13.12 20.00 2.63
C SER A 548 -11.84 19.33 2.07
N VAL A 549 -11.72 18.00 2.24
CA VAL A 549 -10.66 17.21 1.63
C VAL A 549 -10.81 17.23 0.10
N LEU A 550 -12.02 16.97 -0.42
CA LEU A 550 -12.30 17.04 -1.88
C LEU A 550 -11.97 18.43 -2.47
N GLU A 551 -12.40 19.50 -1.78
CA GLU A 551 -12.12 20.87 -2.20
C GLU A 551 -10.61 21.17 -2.21
N ALA A 552 -9.88 20.74 -1.18
CA ALA A 552 -8.44 20.92 -1.10
C ALA A 552 -7.71 20.17 -2.23
N MET A 553 -8.09 18.91 -2.46
CA MET A 553 -7.52 18.08 -3.51
C MET A 553 -7.80 18.64 -4.91
N ARG A 554 -9.03 19.07 -5.22
CA ARG A 554 -9.39 19.73 -6.48
C ARG A 554 -8.62 21.03 -6.69
N ALA A 555 -8.39 21.77 -5.65
CA ALA A 555 -7.61 23.00 -5.69
C ALA A 555 -6.09 22.76 -5.65
N ARG A 556 -5.63 21.50 -5.64
CA ARG A 556 -4.22 21.10 -5.54
C ARG A 556 -3.52 21.65 -4.28
N ARG A 557 -4.29 21.98 -3.23
CA ARG A 557 -3.76 22.38 -1.92
C ARG A 557 -3.28 21.15 -1.15
N VAL A 558 -2.31 20.47 -1.74
CA VAL A 558 -1.71 19.23 -1.25
C VAL A 558 -0.22 19.25 -1.53
N TYR A 559 0.54 18.44 -0.80
CA TYR A 559 1.92 18.12 -1.12
C TYR A 559 2.26 16.68 -0.72
N ALA A 560 3.33 16.13 -1.28
CA ALA A 560 3.76 14.77 -1.03
C ALA A 560 4.96 14.72 -0.09
N THR A 561 5.06 13.65 0.71
CA THR A 561 6.31 13.20 1.33
C THR A 561 6.52 11.70 1.08
N ASN A 562 7.74 11.21 1.25
CA ASN A 562 8.05 9.78 1.15
C ASN A 562 8.00 9.04 2.51
N GLY A 563 7.19 9.54 3.45
CA GLY A 563 6.96 8.94 4.76
C GLY A 563 7.10 9.88 5.95
N PRO A 564 8.19 10.63 6.11
CA PRO A 564 8.32 11.59 7.22
C PRO A 564 7.32 12.73 7.09
N ARG A 565 6.77 13.19 8.24
CA ARG A 565 5.83 14.31 8.30
C ARG A 565 6.55 15.66 8.28
N ILE A 566 7.23 15.94 7.17
CA ILE A 566 7.88 17.22 6.92
C ILE A 566 6.81 18.31 6.73
N LEU A 567 6.77 19.32 7.57
CA LEU A 567 5.90 20.47 7.36
C LEU A 567 6.52 21.37 6.29
N LEU A 568 5.89 21.45 5.13
CA LEU A 568 6.29 22.28 3.99
C LEU A 568 5.21 23.32 3.69
N ARG A 569 5.59 24.59 3.67
CA ARG A 569 4.72 25.71 3.32
C ARG A 569 5.37 26.52 2.22
N THR A 570 4.71 26.66 1.07
CA THR A 570 5.21 27.46 -0.05
C THR A 570 4.12 28.37 -0.59
N ALA A 571 4.50 29.55 -0.99
CA ALA A 571 3.64 30.52 -1.68
C ALA A 571 4.47 31.45 -2.54
N LEU A 572 3.95 31.85 -3.71
CA LEU A 572 4.49 32.91 -4.54
C LEU A 572 3.60 34.16 -4.33
N ASP A 573 4.10 35.16 -3.61
CA ASP A 573 3.31 36.24 -3.02
C ASP A 573 2.15 35.67 -2.18
N ASN A 574 0.90 35.92 -2.58
CA ASN A 574 -0.31 35.39 -1.94
C ASN A 574 -0.86 34.11 -2.58
N HIS A 575 -0.15 33.55 -3.56
CA HIS A 575 -0.58 32.34 -4.26
C HIS A 575 0.07 31.11 -3.62
N PRO A 576 -0.69 30.28 -2.88
CA PRO A 576 -0.15 29.09 -2.25
C PRO A 576 0.17 28.01 -3.29
N MET A 577 0.88 26.94 -2.89
CA MET A 577 1.08 25.76 -3.72
C MET A 577 -0.24 25.27 -4.34
N GLY A 578 -0.18 24.77 -5.58
CA GLY A 578 -1.35 24.34 -6.37
C GLY A 578 -2.10 25.47 -7.08
N ALA A 579 -1.77 26.73 -6.81
CA ALA A 579 -2.47 27.87 -7.41
C ALA A 579 -2.24 27.99 -8.93
N LEU A 580 -3.25 28.58 -9.60
CA LEU A 580 -3.15 29.07 -10.96
C LEU A 580 -3.05 30.58 -10.92
N ILE A 581 -1.92 31.14 -11.32
CA ILE A 581 -1.72 32.58 -11.42
C ILE A 581 -2.21 33.04 -12.80
N PRO A 582 -3.11 34.02 -12.89
CA PRO A 582 -3.59 34.52 -14.18
C PRO A 582 -2.46 34.99 -15.08
N LYS A 583 -2.68 34.91 -16.41
CA LYS A 583 -1.72 35.28 -17.42
C LYS A 583 -1.06 36.63 -17.11
N PRO A 584 0.27 36.70 -17.04
CA PRO A 584 0.99 37.91 -16.69
C PRO A 584 0.97 38.95 -17.83
N ALA A 585 1.22 40.20 -17.48
CA ALA A 585 1.48 41.26 -18.42
C ALA A 585 2.76 41.01 -19.26
N PRO A 586 2.97 41.71 -20.40
CA PRO A 586 4.26 41.67 -21.11
C PRO A 586 5.44 41.96 -20.14
N GLY A 587 6.44 41.07 -20.13
CA GLY A 587 7.57 41.14 -19.22
C GLY A 587 7.56 40.01 -18.16
N GLY A 588 6.47 39.25 -18.11
CA GLY A 588 6.34 38.10 -17.18
C GLY A 588 5.89 38.49 -15.78
N TYR A 589 5.60 37.46 -14.97
CA TYR A 589 5.27 37.65 -13.57
C TYR A 589 6.57 37.72 -12.75
N ALA A 590 6.57 38.60 -11.76
CA ALA A 590 7.62 38.72 -10.76
C ALA A 590 6.99 38.75 -9.36
N GLY A 591 7.51 37.98 -8.43
CA GLY A 591 7.01 37.90 -7.07
C GLY A 591 8.03 37.32 -6.11
N GLU A 592 7.68 37.31 -4.82
CA GLU A 592 8.53 36.72 -3.75
C GLU A 592 8.04 35.30 -3.46
N LEU A 593 8.89 34.30 -3.69
CA LEU A 593 8.66 32.92 -3.22
C LEU A 593 9.00 32.83 -1.74
N PHE A 594 8.00 32.46 -0.95
CA PHE A 594 8.13 32.07 0.45
C PHE A 594 8.23 30.55 0.55
N VAL A 595 9.21 30.05 1.32
CA VAL A 595 9.38 28.63 1.66
C VAL A 595 9.66 28.50 3.15
N GLN A 596 8.85 27.72 3.85
CA GLN A 596 9.11 27.33 5.24
C GLN A 596 9.11 25.80 5.33
N VAL A 597 10.16 25.25 5.93
CA VAL A 597 10.35 23.81 6.14
C VAL A 597 10.60 23.56 7.63
N ILE A 598 9.92 22.58 8.20
CA ILE A 598 10.21 22.04 9.52
C ILE A 598 10.27 20.50 9.36
N ALA A 599 11.47 19.95 9.48
CA ALA A 599 11.81 18.58 9.14
C ALA A 599 11.89 17.66 10.36
N GLU A 600 11.73 16.35 10.20
CA GLU A 600 11.93 15.34 11.25
C GLU A 600 13.42 15.14 11.54
N THR A 601 14.23 15.03 10.50
CA THR A 601 15.70 14.88 10.55
C THR A 601 16.38 16.08 9.89
N PRO A 602 17.70 16.26 10.05
CA PRO A 602 18.40 17.42 9.48
C PRO A 602 18.23 17.52 7.97
N LEU A 603 18.05 18.73 7.48
CA LEU A 603 17.92 19.04 6.07
C LEU A 603 19.29 18.92 5.36
N GLU A 604 19.28 18.30 4.17
CA GLU A 604 20.43 18.25 3.26
C GLU A 604 20.39 19.42 2.28
N ARG A 605 19.25 19.58 1.56
CA ARG A 605 19.09 20.62 0.54
C ARG A 605 17.64 20.98 0.28
N ILE A 606 17.44 22.12 -0.34
CA ILE A 606 16.17 22.57 -0.92
C ILE A 606 16.40 22.89 -2.39
N ASP A 607 15.67 22.22 -3.27
CA ASP A 607 15.70 22.44 -4.70
C ASP A 607 14.48 23.27 -5.13
N LEU A 608 14.73 24.26 -5.99
CA LEU A 608 13.69 25.03 -6.64
C LEU A 608 13.61 24.61 -8.12
N ILE A 609 12.47 24.07 -8.51
CA ILE A 609 12.20 23.57 -9.85
C ILE A 609 11.30 24.53 -10.60
N ARG A 610 11.73 24.93 -11.81
CA ARG A 610 10.96 25.77 -12.76
C ARG A 610 10.95 25.11 -14.13
N SER A 611 9.76 24.78 -14.63
CA SER A 611 9.56 24.25 -15.99
C SER A 611 10.56 23.12 -16.31
N GLY A 612 10.56 22.05 -15.50
CA GLY A 612 11.41 20.88 -15.69
C GLY A 612 12.84 20.99 -15.19
N GLU A 613 13.34 22.19 -14.90
CA GLU A 613 14.74 22.42 -14.54
C GLU A 613 14.91 22.78 -13.06
N VAL A 614 15.94 22.20 -12.41
CA VAL A 614 16.38 22.65 -11.08
C VAL A 614 17.18 23.96 -11.28
N ILE A 615 16.50 25.09 -11.02
CA ILE A 615 17.10 26.43 -11.21
C ILE A 615 17.92 26.90 -10.02
N ASP A 616 17.72 26.33 -8.84
CA ASP A 616 18.51 26.58 -7.63
C ASP A 616 18.49 25.34 -6.75
N SER A 617 19.65 24.94 -6.24
CA SER A 617 19.78 23.85 -5.27
C SER A 617 20.60 24.37 -4.09
N MET A 618 19.93 24.63 -3.00
CA MET A 618 20.49 25.24 -1.81
C MET A 618 20.89 24.14 -0.81
N PRO A 619 22.18 23.90 -0.57
CA PRO A 619 22.61 23.04 0.52
C PRO A 619 22.24 23.67 1.87
N ILE A 620 21.71 22.83 2.77
CA ILE A 620 21.32 23.24 4.12
C ILE A 620 22.19 22.45 5.11
N ASP A 621 22.97 23.16 5.90
CA ASP A 621 23.97 22.56 6.79
C ASP A 621 23.32 22.10 8.11
N GLY A 622 22.62 20.96 8.07
CA GLY A 622 22.14 20.25 9.26
C GLY A 622 21.03 20.93 10.06
N LEU A 623 20.34 21.92 9.49
CA LEU A 623 19.22 22.57 10.15
C LEU A 623 17.96 21.65 10.13
N LEU A 624 17.21 21.70 11.21
CA LEU A 624 15.90 21.03 11.30
C LEU A 624 14.76 21.92 10.81
N GLU A 625 15.01 23.22 10.65
CA GLU A 625 13.99 24.18 10.24
C GLU A 625 14.61 25.35 9.51
N ILE A 626 13.92 25.85 8.50
CA ILE A 626 14.37 27.01 7.73
C ILE A 626 13.17 27.78 7.17
N THR A 627 13.33 29.10 7.07
CA THR A 627 12.39 29.96 6.34
C THR A 627 13.21 30.78 5.33
N LEU A 628 12.82 30.68 4.05
CA LEU A 628 13.47 31.34 2.94
C LEU A 628 12.49 32.28 2.23
N ARG A 629 13.06 33.37 1.65
CA ARG A 629 12.35 34.26 0.72
C ARG A 629 13.26 34.47 -0.49
N ARG A 630 12.70 34.29 -1.68
CA ARG A 630 13.43 34.41 -2.96
C ARG A 630 12.64 35.24 -3.94
N GLU A 631 13.26 36.24 -4.52
CA GLU A 631 12.67 36.97 -5.65
C GLU A 631 12.71 36.10 -6.92
N ILE A 632 11.55 35.84 -7.51
CA ILE A 632 11.39 35.13 -8.78
C ILE A 632 10.96 36.15 -9.81
N LYS A 633 11.59 36.13 -10.99
CA LYS A 633 11.32 37.08 -12.08
C LYS A 633 11.08 36.36 -13.40
N GLY A 634 10.29 37.02 -14.27
CA GLY A 634 10.13 36.66 -15.65
C GLY A 634 9.42 35.31 -15.86
N LEU A 635 8.51 34.93 -14.94
CA LEU A 635 7.63 33.77 -15.18
C LEU A 635 6.63 34.10 -16.28
N VAL A 636 6.57 33.27 -17.32
CA VAL A 636 5.68 33.46 -18.45
C VAL A 636 4.56 32.41 -18.47
N SER A 637 3.55 32.66 -19.29
CA SER A 637 2.43 31.75 -19.48
C SER A 637 2.90 30.34 -19.85
N GLY A 638 2.35 29.32 -19.19
CA GLY A 638 2.70 27.92 -19.37
C GLY A 638 3.79 27.39 -18.43
N GLU A 639 4.52 28.29 -17.75
CA GLU A 639 5.52 27.87 -16.75
C GLU A 639 4.89 27.45 -15.42
N TYR A 640 5.66 26.68 -14.67
CA TYR A 640 5.32 26.27 -13.31
C TYR A 640 6.55 26.32 -12.40
N LEU A 641 6.30 26.36 -11.10
CA LEU A 641 7.31 26.41 -10.06
C LEU A 641 6.93 25.53 -8.88
N TYR A 642 7.84 24.67 -8.40
CA TYR A 642 7.65 23.93 -7.15
C TYR A 642 8.96 23.76 -6.39
N VAL A 643 8.83 23.32 -5.14
CA VAL A 643 9.94 23.11 -4.19
C VAL A 643 10.04 21.63 -3.85
N ARG A 644 11.27 21.10 -3.90
CA ARG A 644 11.65 19.79 -3.37
C ARG A 644 12.57 19.97 -2.17
N VAL A 645 12.27 19.30 -1.08
CA VAL A 645 13.05 19.30 0.16
C VAL A 645 13.64 17.91 0.35
N VAL A 646 14.91 17.83 0.73
CA VAL A 646 15.59 16.56 1.00
C VAL A 646 16.26 16.61 2.36
N GLN A 647 16.05 15.59 3.18
CA GLN A 647 16.70 15.33 4.45
C GLN A 647 17.96 14.44 4.27
N VAL A 648 18.84 14.43 5.26
CA VAL A 648 20.08 13.62 5.24
C VAL A 648 19.83 12.10 5.22
N ASP A 649 18.66 11.68 5.64
CA ASP A 649 18.20 10.26 5.64
C ASP A 649 17.41 9.88 4.38
N SER A 650 17.45 10.71 3.34
CA SER A 650 16.66 10.58 2.11
C SER A 650 15.16 10.83 2.28
N GLY A 651 14.69 11.23 3.47
CA GLY A 651 13.34 11.77 3.66
C GLY A 651 13.13 12.99 2.78
N ALA A 652 11.98 13.09 2.11
CA ALA A 652 11.75 14.16 1.15
C ALA A 652 10.31 14.66 1.16
N ALA A 653 10.13 15.90 0.68
CA ALA A 653 8.83 16.52 0.46
C ALA A 653 8.82 17.31 -0.85
N TRP A 654 7.67 17.30 -1.55
CA TRP A 654 7.47 17.98 -2.83
C TRP A 654 6.20 18.82 -2.78
N SER A 655 6.33 20.14 -2.87
CA SER A 655 5.14 21.00 -2.95
C SER A 655 4.40 20.80 -4.26
N SER A 656 3.08 20.92 -4.29
CA SER A 656 2.34 21.05 -5.54
C SER A 656 2.81 22.27 -6.32
N PRO A 657 2.90 22.18 -7.66
CA PRO A 657 3.36 23.29 -8.48
C PRO A 657 2.41 24.51 -8.42
N ILE A 658 2.99 25.71 -8.49
CA ILE A 658 2.29 26.96 -8.78
C ILE A 658 2.42 27.19 -10.28
N TYR A 659 1.30 27.37 -10.98
CA TYR A 659 1.21 27.47 -12.44
C TYR A 659 0.96 28.89 -12.88
N ILE A 660 1.50 29.27 -14.03
CA ILE A 660 1.23 30.55 -14.71
C ILE A 660 0.35 30.27 -15.94
N GLU A 661 -0.88 30.86 -15.98
CA GLU A 661 -1.83 30.68 -17.09
C GLU A 661 -1.38 31.34 -18.39
#